data_8942effac24fbea1eb932d98c7d2f5af
#
_entry.id   8942effac24fbea1eb932d98c7d2f5af
#
_cell.length_a   1.000
_cell.length_b   1.000
_cell.length_c   1.000
_cell.angle_alpha   90.00
_cell.angle_beta   90.00
_cell.angle_gamma   90.00
#
_symmetry.space_group_name_H-M   'P 1'
#
loop_
_entity.id
_entity.type
_entity.pdbx_description
1 polymer ?
#
loop_
_entity_poly.entity_id
_entity_poly.type
_entity_poly.pdbx_seq_one_letter_code
_entity_poly.pdbx_strand_id
1 'polypeptide(L)'
;MNIFYYDIAVGLPLRQCFTYKSKVAIKKGTRVVVPFGKKSIIGIVVKKISNPNSLKGLKEIISIADNHTCFDKSIFNTILWASEYYHHPIGEVFFSFMPTLLRKKNDKIISSLSKASEYKLNAKDKRFKLTKEQNDNLSKLNKIEGFNPSLIYGVTGSGKTEIYLQLAEKFIKKNKPILVLVPEINLIPQLVKRFEDRFSGEIGIYHSRQTPNQRLKVWLKSKFGEIKIVIGTRSSVLMPLKNLGAIIIDEEHDHSYKQAEGFKFSGKDLAIKRAQLENIPIFLGSATPSLQTLKLVKEKKYKKFDLLRRVDGKKPPKLIPLDISDSTLLGGIAIQTMGIIEAAINRGEQVLIFINRRGFAPLYECDNCGWVASCSSCESNLVFHKSKNRLICHKCESVYAVNHKCPDCQSTELNTFGTGTERVEEVLKNTFKKVPIIRMDYDSTKLKGSIEAIYEKANESNEAILVGTQMLSKGHDFPKVTLCVILNADSGLLSPEMNGVEKIAQQLIQVSGRAGRNNNLAQVIIQTRYPNDENLKQIKTGNYQLVADQCLKTNKALGIPPYSNVSILRATSPNPQSCIQFLEKVSELLDNKKNISITGPLPSIPLKIKGNSRNHLIIKSDTKTYLNRVLKFLTNEIQNWPETKKVKWAYDIDPYDMS
;
A
#
# COMPACT_ATOMS: atom_id res chain seq x y z
N MET A 1 1.86 5.33 -51.67
CA MET A 1 2.38 5.14 -50.27
C MET A 1 1.28 4.53 -49.42
N ASN A 2 1.57 3.41 -48.73
CA ASN A 2 0.59 2.80 -47.83
C ASN A 2 0.37 3.68 -46.60
N ILE A 3 -0.88 4.06 -46.35
CA ILE A 3 -1.28 4.79 -45.15
C ILE A 3 -1.74 3.78 -44.11
N PHE A 4 -1.21 3.89 -42.91
CA PHE A 4 -1.57 3.08 -41.77
C PHE A 4 -2.38 3.91 -40.76
N TYR A 5 -3.33 3.28 -40.09
CA TYR A 5 -4.18 3.92 -39.08
C TYR A 5 -3.95 3.26 -37.73
N TYR A 6 -3.87 4.09 -36.67
CA TYR A 6 -3.57 3.64 -35.34
C TYR A 6 -4.45 4.31 -34.30
N ASP A 7 -5.01 3.52 -33.37
CA ASP A 7 -5.58 4.04 -32.15
C ASP A 7 -4.48 4.34 -31.15
N ILE A 8 -4.48 5.56 -30.64
CA ILE A 8 -3.46 6.09 -29.74
C ILE A 8 -4.10 6.51 -28.44
N ALA A 9 -3.55 6.01 -27.31
CA ALA A 9 -3.90 6.41 -25.97
C ALA A 9 -3.05 7.61 -25.55
N VAL A 10 -3.70 8.66 -25.04
CA VAL A 10 -3.06 9.88 -24.53
C VAL A 10 -3.21 9.96 -23.02
N GLY A 11 -2.23 10.54 -22.31
CA GLY A 11 -2.20 10.62 -20.84
C GLY A 11 -3.19 11.65 -20.27
N LEU A 12 -4.45 11.54 -20.66
CA LEU A 12 -5.55 12.38 -20.23
C LEU A 12 -6.69 11.51 -19.68
N PRO A 13 -7.59 12.04 -18.85
CA PRO A 13 -8.71 11.30 -18.25
C PRO A 13 -9.83 11.02 -19.28
N LEU A 14 -9.46 10.57 -20.46
CA LEU A 14 -10.34 10.24 -21.56
C LEU A 14 -10.39 8.73 -21.76
N ARG A 15 -11.60 8.16 -21.78
CA ARG A 15 -11.81 6.71 -21.84
C ARG A 15 -11.65 6.14 -23.24
N GLN A 16 -11.56 6.97 -24.27
CA GLN A 16 -11.39 6.57 -25.65
C GLN A 16 -9.95 6.73 -26.13
N CYS A 17 -9.55 5.92 -27.09
CA CYS A 17 -8.37 6.16 -27.91
C CYS A 17 -8.74 7.06 -29.10
N PHE A 18 -7.73 7.71 -29.67
CA PHE A 18 -7.91 8.58 -30.84
C PHE A 18 -7.19 8.00 -32.05
N THR A 19 -7.88 7.96 -33.19
CA THR A 19 -7.32 7.41 -34.43
C THR A 19 -6.50 8.47 -35.15
N TYR A 20 -5.27 8.09 -35.54
CA TYR A 20 -4.33 8.89 -36.32
C TYR A 20 -3.81 8.10 -37.52
N LYS A 21 -3.39 8.81 -38.57
CA LYS A 21 -2.75 8.21 -39.76
C LYS A 21 -1.22 8.32 -39.69
N SER A 22 -0.52 7.39 -40.33
CA SER A 22 0.95 7.38 -40.48
C SER A 22 1.34 6.81 -41.81
N LYS A 23 2.44 7.32 -42.36
CA LYS A 23 3.07 6.80 -43.61
C LYS A 23 4.01 5.61 -43.35
N VAL A 24 4.34 5.37 -42.06
CA VAL A 24 5.23 4.28 -41.63
C VAL A 24 4.51 3.31 -40.70
N ALA A 25 4.93 2.06 -40.75
CA ALA A 25 4.41 1.03 -39.85
C ALA A 25 4.99 1.21 -38.43
N ILE A 26 4.09 1.27 -37.43
CA ILE A 26 4.46 1.50 -36.02
C ILE A 26 4.01 0.31 -35.16
N LYS A 27 4.90 -0.16 -34.29
CA LYS A 27 4.61 -1.27 -33.36
C LYS A 27 3.74 -0.81 -32.19
N LYS A 28 2.87 -1.70 -31.69
CA LYS A 28 2.12 -1.48 -30.44
C LYS A 28 3.07 -1.18 -29.28
N GLY A 29 2.67 -0.27 -28.39
CA GLY A 29 3.50 0.13 -27.24
C GLY A 29 4.58 1.16 -27.56
N THR A 30 4.68 1.66 -28.81
CA THR A 30 5.59 2.74 -29.18
C THR A 30 5.05 4.08 -28.75
N ARG A 31 5.94 4.96 -28.26
CA ARG A 31 5.64 6.36 -28.01
C ARG A 31 5.63 7.14 -29.32
N VAL A 32 4.61 7.96 -29.48
CA VAL A 32 4.46 8.84 -30.65
C VAL A 32 4.07 10.24 -30.20
N VAL A 33 4.42 11.23 -31.00
CA VAL A 33 3.95 12.61 -30.84
C VAL A 33 2.77 12.82 -31.73
N VAL A 34 1.65 13.24 -31.17
CA VAL A 34 0.40 13.48 -31.90
C VAL A 34 -0.15 14.87 -31.66
N PRO A 35 -0.83 15.48 -32.65
CA PRO A 35 -1.52 16.75 -32.46
C PRO A 35 -2.81 16.50 -31.67
N PHE A 36 -3.02 17.26 -30.58
CA PHE A 36 -4.21 17.19 -29.75
C PHE A 36 -4.70 18.59 -29.39
N GLY A 37 -5.85 18.98 -29.92
CA GLY A 37 -6.29 20.37 -29.87
C GLY A 37 -5.29 21.29 -30.57
N LYS A 38 -4.83 22.31 -29.85
CA LYS A 38 -3.79 23.28 -30.28
C LYS A 38 -2.37 22.86 -29.88
N LYS A 39 -2.21 21.71 -29.18
CA LYS A 39 -0.90 21.24 -28.66
C LYS A 39 -0.49 19.94 -29.34
N SER A 40 0.79 19.61 -29.25
CA SER A 40 1.28 18.27 -29.53
C SER A 40 1.65 17.56 -28.21
N ILE A 41 1.22 16.31 -28.08
CA ILE A 41 1.40 15.52 -26.86
C ILE A 41 1.96 14.14 -27.17
N ILE A 42 2.50 13.48 -26.15
CA ILE A 42 2.91 12.08 -26.25
C ILE A 42 1.67 11.18 -26.17
N GLY A 43 1.62 10.18 -27.04
CA GLY A 43 0.66 9.09 -26.99
C GLY A 43 1.35 7.73 -27.11
N ILE A 44 0.62 6.68 -26.79
CA ILE A 44 1.06 5.28 -26.93
C ILE A 44 0.21 4.60 -27.98
N VAL A 45 0.85 3.95 -28.96
CA VAL A 45 0.15 3.17 -29.98
C VAL A 45 -0.49 1.93 -29.35
N VAL A 46 -1.82 1.84 -29.40
CA VAL A 46 -2.59 0.74 -28.80
C VAL A 46 -2.85 -0.37 -29.81
N LYS A 47 -3.38 -0.02 -30.97
CA LYS A 47 -3.67 -1.00 -32.02
C LYS A 47 -3.61 -0.36 -33.42
N LYS A 48 -3.35 -1.20 -34.43
CA LYS A 48 -3.51 -0.86 -35.85
C LYS A 48 -4.99 -1.06 -36.23
N ILE A 49 -5.55 -0.12 -36.99
CA ILE A 49 -6.91 -0.16 -37.51
C ILE A 49 -6.86 -0.46 -39.01
N SER A 50 -7.67 -1.41 -39.45
CA SER A 50 -7.78 -1.73 -40.89
C SER A 50 -8.74 -0.78 -41.60
N ASN A 51 -9.90 -0.53 -41.00
CA ASN A 51 -10.94 0.37 -41.55
C ASN A 51 -11.34 1.38 -40.45
N PRO A 52 -10.86 2.63 -40.50
CA PRO A 52 -11.33 3.65 -39.58
C PRO A 52 -12.79 4.07 -39.92
N ASN A 53 -13.59 4.33 -38.88
CA ASN A 53 -15.00 4.67 -39.01
C ASN A 53 -15.25 5.96 -39.85
N SER A 54 -14.23 6.82 -39.95
CA SER A 54 -14.22 8.00 -40.80
C SER A 54 -12.81 8.33 -41.25
N LEU A 55 -12.63 8.58 -42.54
CA LEU A 55 -11.35 9.04 -43.10
C LEU A 55 -11.22 10.57 -43.07
N LYS A 56 -12.38 11.30 -42.94
CA LYS A 56 -12.36 12.76 -42.92
C LYS A 56 -11.83 13.28 -41.57
N GLY A 57 -10.91 14.24 -41.65
CA GLY A 57 -10.37 14.93 -40.47
C GLY A 57 -9.33 14.17 -39.68
N LEU A 58 -8.88 12.97 -40.11
CA LEU A 58 -7.82 12.22 -39.43
C LEU A 58 -6.49 12.98 -39.50
N LYS A 59 -5.94 13.31 -38.32
CA LYS A 59 -4.64 13.96 -38.19
C LYS A 59 -3.52 12.94 -38.35
N GLU A 60 -2.35 13.41 -38.80
CA GLU A 60 -1.17 12.60 -38.96
C GLU A 60 -0.34 12.57 -37.66
N ILE A 61 0.32 11.44 -37.38
CA ILE A 61 1.33 11.32 -36.32
C ILE A 61 2.50 12.21 -36.69
N ILE A 62 2.89 13.11 -35.78
CA ILE A 62 3.96 14.09 -36.03
C ILE A 62 5.32 13.41 -36.11
N SER A 63 5.63 12.58 -35.10
CA SER A 63 6.90 11.83 -35.07
C SER A 63 6.78 10.58 -34.20
N ILE A 64 7.70 9.61 -34.45
CA ILE A 64 7.94 8.47 -33.58
C ILE A 64 9.00 8.89 -32.56
N ALA A 65 8.67 8.86 -31.27
CA ALA A 65 9.54 9.38 -30.23
C ALA A 65 10.76 8.48 -29.93
N ASP A 66 10.67 7.16 -30.16
CA ASP A 66 11.73 6.21 -29.83
C ASP A 66 11.90 5.12 -30.88
N ASN A 67 13.13 4.57 -30.95
CA ASN A 67 13.44 3.43 -31.82
C ASN A 67 12.93 2.09 -31.26
N HIS A 68 12.58 2.02 -29.97
CA HIS A 68 12.10 0.83 -29.29
C HIS A 68 10.70 1.08 -28.69
N THR A 69 9.93 0.01 -28.56
CA THR A 69 8.64 0.08 -27.85
C THR A 69 8.86 0.45 -26.37
N CYS A 70 8.00 1.27 -25.82
CA CYS A 70 8.04 1.61 -24.41
C CYS A 70 7.74 0.38 -23.52
N PHE A 71 6.71 -0.38 -23.89
CA PHE A 71 6.25 -1.56 -23.16
C PHE A 71 6.40 -2.84 -23.99
N ASP A 72 6.83 -3.92 -23.35
CA ASP A 72 6.86 -5.27 -23.92
C ASP A 72 5.44 -5.81 -24.02
N LYS A 73 5.26 -6.90 -24.77
CA LYS A 73 3.94 -7.52 -25.00
C LYS A 73 3.23 -7.90 -23.70
N SER A 74 3.93 -8.48 -22.73
CA SER A 74 3.33 -8.90 -21.45
C SER A 74 2.91 -7.72 -20.58
N ILE A 75 3.78 -6.72 -20.44
CA ILE A 75 3.46 -5.47 -19.71
C ILE A 75 2.32 -4.73 -20.41
N PHE A 76 2.38 -4.61 -21.73
CA PHE A 76 1.33 -3.98 -22.51
C PHE A 76 -0.03 -4.65 -22.27
N ASN A 77 -0.10 -5.97 -22.32
CA ASN A 77 -1.33 -6.73 -22.05
C ASN A 77 -1.78 -6.61 -20.59
N THR A 78 -0.85 -6.51 -19.64
CA THR A 78 -1.18 -6.25 -18.23
C THR A 78 -1.81 -4.87 -18.07
N ILE A 79 -1.32 -3.85 -18.79
CA ILE A 79 -1.89 -2.49 -18.78
C ILE A 79 -3.30 -2.48 -19.39
N LEU A 80 -3.52 -3.19 -20.51
CA LEU A 80 -4.85 -3.34 -21.10
C LEU A 80 -5.83 -3.97 -20.11
N TRP A 81 -5.43 -5.11 -19.52
CA TRP A 81 -6.23 -5.77 -18.50
C TRP A 81 -6.52 -4.83 -17.32
N ALA A 82 -5.53 -4.07 -16.85
CA ALA A 82 -5.71 -3.15 -15.73
C ALA A 82 -6.72 -2.03 -16.05
N SER A 83 -6.67 -1.47 -17.27
CA SER A 83 -7.64 -0.48 -17.72
C SER A 83 -9.07 -1.05 -17.74
N GLU A 84 -9.24 -2.28 -18.25
CA GLU A 84 -10.54 -2.95 -18.30
C GLU A 84 -11.03 -3.35 -16.91
N TYR A 85 -10.15 -3.95 -16.10
CA TYR A 85 -10.50 -4.47 -14.78
C TYR A 85 -10.88 -3.37 -13.80
N TYR A 86 -10.10 -2.28 -13.77
CA TYR A 86 -10.34 -1.14 -12.88
C TYR A 86 -11.26 -0.07 -13.51
N HIS A 87 -11.76 -0.29 -14.72
CA HIS A 87 -12.57 0.68 -15.45
C HIS A 87 -11.94 2.08 -15.48
N HIS A 88 -10.63 2.15 -15.70
CA HIS A 88 -9.88 3.40 -15.69
C HIS A 88 -9.41 3.79 -17.09
N PRO A 89 -9.35 5.11 -17.45
CA PRO A 89 -8.89 5.57 -18.76
C PRO A 89 -7.54 4.97 -19.15
N ILE A 90 -7.48 4.29 -20.29
CA ILE A 90 -6.30 3.52 -20.72
C ILE A 90 -5.04 4.38 -20.85
N GLY A 91 -5.19 5.63 -21.30
CA GLY A 91 -4.09 6.58 -21.39
C GLY A 91 -3.48 6.84 -20.02
N GLU A 92 -4.30 7.13 -19.00
CA GLU A 92 -3.80 7.34 -17.64
C GLU A 92 -3.12 6.10 -17.07
N VAL A 93 -3.61 4.90 -17.40
CA VAL A 93 -2.96 3.64 -16.96
C VAL A 93 -1.58 3.49 -17.57
N PHE A 94 -1.40 3.69 -18.89
CA PHE A 94 -0.08 3.68 -19.52
C PHE A 94 0.87 4.69 -18.89
N PHE A 95 0.39 5.92 -18.71
CA PHE A 95 1.22 6.99 -18.19
C PHE A 95 1.54 6.82 -16.69
N SER A 96 0.71 6.13 -15.91
CA SER A 96 0.99 5.83 -14.49
C SER A 96 2.25 4.98 -14.32
N PHE A 97 2.54 4.06 -15.24
CA PHE A 97 3.70 3.17 -15.20
C PHE A 97 4.90 3.65 -16.03
N MET A 98 4.78 4.79 -16.69
CA MET A 98 5.85 5.38 -17.46
C MET A 98 6.65 6.38 -16.61
N PRO A 99 8.00 6.33 -16.61
CA PRO A 99 8.82 7.38 -15.99
C PRO A 99 8.43 8.77 -16.45
N THR A 100 8.46 9.74 -15.54
CA THR A 100 7.97 11.11 -15.81
C THR A 100 8.65 11.78 -17.01
N LEU A 101 9.95 11.51 -17.20
CA LEU A 101 10.70 12.06 -18.34
C LEU A 101 10.23 11.49 -19.69
N LEU A 102 9.74 10.26 -19.74
CA LEU A 102 9.17 9.68 -20.95
C LEU A 102 7.77 10.23 -21.28
N ARG A 103 7.12 10.92 -20.37
CA ARG A 103 5.80 11.57 -20.59
C ARG A 103 5.92 12.90 -21.33
N LYS A 104 7.15 13.44 -21.44
CA LYS A 104 7.44 14.70 -22.12
C LYS A 104 7.87 14.43 -23.58
N LYS A 105 7.71 15.46 -24.42
CA LYS A 105 8.12 15.45 -25.82
C LYS A 105 9.65 15.56 -25.94
N ASN A 106 10.35 14.51 -25.56
CA ASN A 106 11.80 14.37 -25.77
C ASN A 106 12.01 13.15 -26.67
N ASP A 107 12.65 13.35 -27.80
CA ASP A 107 12.88 12.32 -28.78
C ASP A 107 14.06 11.42 -28.39
N LYS A 108 13.99 10.15 -28.78
CA LYS A 108 15.07 9.16 -28.72
C LYS A 108 15.64 8.89 -27.32
N ILE A 109 14.83 9.02 -26.26
CA ILE A 109 15.29 8.70 -24.90
C ILE A 109 15.48 7.19 -24.72
N ILE A 110 14.60 6.37 -25.32
CA ILE A 110 14.70 4.91 -25.25
C ILE A 110 15.69 4.47 -26.33
N SER A 111 16.96 4.40 -25.97
CA SER A 111 18.05 3.88 -26.81
C SER A 111 18.64 2.63 -26.17
N SER A 112 19.22 1.75 -26.97
CA SER A 112 19.94 0.57 -26.48
C SER A 112 21.14 1.00 -25.63
N LEU A 113 21.33 0.36 -24.49
CA LEU A 113 22.51 0.48 -23.65
C LEU A 113 23.47 -0.67 -24.01
N SER A 114 24.77 -0.45 -23.88
CA SER A 114 25.78 -1.25 -24.58
C SER A 114 26.27 -2.50 -23.86
N LYS A 115 26.00 -2.71 -22.57
CA LYS A 115 26.48 -3.91 -21.84
C LYS A 115 25.52 -4.35 -20.75
N ALA A 116 25.16 -5.64 -20.73
CA ALA A 116 24.49 -6.28 -19.60
C ALA A 116 25.48 -6.50 -18.45
N SER A 117 25.07 -6.21 -17.23
CA SER A 117 25.85 -6.53 -16.03
C SER A 117 25.87 -8.05 -15.81
N GLU A 118 27.04 -8.59 -15.51
CA GLU A 118 27.13 -9.97 -15.01
C GLU A 118 26.77 -10.00 -13.52
N TYR A 119 25.80 -10.83 -13.18
CA TYR A 119 25.47 -11.12 -11.78
C TYR A 119 26.16 -12.42 -11.38
N LYS A 120 26.98 -12.35 -10.33
CA LYS A 120 27.65 -13.51 -9.70
C LYS A 120 27.26 -13.52 -8.21
N LEU A 121 27.40 -14.68 -7.59
CA LEU A 121 27.32 -14.78 -6.15
C LEU A 121 28.49 -14.05 -5.52
N ASN A 122 28.23 -13.29 -4.45
CA ASN A 122 29.27 -12.58 -3.74
C ASN A 122 30.14 -13.58 -2.97
N ALA A 123 31.46 -13.56 -3.22
CA ALA A 123 32.41 -14.46 -2.56
C ALA A 123 32.48 -14.23 -1.03
N LYS A 124 32.10 -13.05 -0.54
CA LYS A 124 32.07 -12.71 0.90
C LYS A 124 30.76 -13.06 1.60
N ASP A 125 29.79 -13.64 0.89
CA ASP A 125 28.50 -13.98 1.46
C ASP A 125 28.62 -15.06 2.52
N LYS A 126 28.29 -14.71 3.75
CA LYS A 126 28.09 -15.67 4.84
C LYS A 126 26.68 -16.23 4.75
N ARG A 127 26.53 -17.36 4.05
CA ARG A 127 25.23 -18.04 3.97
C ARG A 127 24.81 -18.52 5.36
N PHE A 128 23.60 -18.14 5.75
CA PHE A 128 23.00 -18.68 6.96
C PHE A 128 22.65 -20.15 6.75
N LYS A 129 22.94 -20.97 7.76
CA LYS A 129 22.50 -22.37 7.78
C LYS A 129 20.97 -22.39 7.88
N LEU A 130 20.33 -22.99 6.89
CA LEU A 130 18.88 -23.13 6.87
C LEU A 130 18.41 -24.07 7.98
N THR A 131 17.29 -23.74 8.62
CA THR A 131 16.59 -24.69 9.49
C THR A 131 16.01 -25.84 8.65
N LYS A 132 15.68 -26.96 9.30
CA LYS A 132 15.04 -28.09 8.61
C LYS A 132 13.76 -27.65 7.88
N GLU A 133 12.90 -26.87 8.56
CA GLU A 133 11.65 -26.35 7.99
C GLU A 133 11.89 -25.47 6.75
N GLN A 134 12.89 -24.59 6.81
CA GLN A 134 13.27 -23.75 5.66
C GLN A 134 13.80 -24.59 4.50
N ASN A 135 14.63 -25.59 4.75
CA ASN A 135 15.22 -26.44 3.73
C ASN A 135 14.15 -27.30 3.03
N ASP A 136 13.23 -27.89 3.81
CA ASP A 136 12.13 -28.70 3.29
C ASP A 136 11.18 -27.86 2.40
N ASN A 137 10.84 -26.65 2.84
CA ASN A 137 10.03 -25.74 2.04
C ASN A 137 10.76 -25.22 0.81
N LEU A 138 12.04 -24.87 0.92
CA LEU A 138 12.84 -24.39 -0.22
C LEU A 138 12.97 -25.49 -1.30
N SER A 139 13.15 -26.74 -0.90
CA SER A 139 13.21 -27.86 -1.85
C SER A 139 11.93 -27.99 -2.69
N LYS A 140 10.75 -27.74 -2.07
CA LYS A 140 9.45 -27.73 -2.75
C LYS A 140 9.26 -26.47 -3.61
N LEU A 141 9.62 -25.29 -3.08
CA LEU A 141 9.56 -24.01 -3.79
C LEU A 141 10.45 -24.00 -5.03
N ASN A 142 11.60 -24.67 -4.98
CA ASN A 142 12.51 -24.79 -6.11
C ASN A 142 11.95 -25.65 -7.26
N LYS A 143 10.95 -26.49 -7.02
CA LYS A 143 10.26 -27.25 -8.05
C LYS A 143 9.12 -26.50 -8.75
N ILE A 144 8.81 -25.27 -8.26
CA ILE A 144 7.73 -24.47 -8.84
C ILE A 144 8.19 -23.86 -10.15
N GLU A 145 7.40 -24.10 -11.20
CA GLU A 145 7.56 -23.54 -12.54
C GLU A 145 6.21 -23.03 -13.06
N GLY A 146 6.26 -22.14 -14.06
CA GLY A 146 5.06 -21.53 -14.62
C GLY A 146 4.29 -20.68 -13.63
N PHE A 147 3.05 -20.32 -13.96
CA PHE A 147 2.21 -19.51 -13.10
C PHE A 147 1.67 -20.33 -11.92
N ASN A 148 2.28 -20.15 -10.79
CA ASN A 148 1.90 -20.78 -9.53
C ASN A 148 2.01 -19.76 -8.38
N PRO A 149 0.91 -19.10 -7.99
CA PRO A 149 0.90 -18.26 -6.82
C PRO A 149 1.15 -19.08 -5.55
N SER A 150 2.14 -18.68 -4.77
CA SER A 150 2.62 -19.43 -3.61
C SER A 150 2.74 -18.52 -2.39
N LEU A 151 1.97 -18.82 -1.35
CA LEU A 151 2.06 -18.14 -0.06
C LEU A 151 3.21 -18.74 0.76
N ILE A 152 4.19 -17.92 1.12
CA ILE A 152 5.22 -18.22 2.13
C ILE A 152 4.72 -17.64 3.45
N TYR A 153 3.97 -18.44 4.20
CA TYR A 153 3.44 -18.07 5.50
C TYR A 153 4.50 -18.32 6.57
N GLY A 154 5.10 -17.26 7.08
CA GLY A 154 6.17 -17.41 8.05
C GLY A 154 6.06 -16.42 9.19
N VAL A 155 6.07 -16.91 10.43
CA VAL A 155 6.05 -16.05 11.62
C VAL A 155 7.19 -15.03 11.59
N THR A 156 7.05 -13.95 12.35
CA THR A 156 8.13 -12.94 12.47
C THR A 156 9.38 -13.60 13.00
N GLY A 157 10.52 -13.41 12.29
CA GLY A 157 11.79 -14.06 12.64
C GLY A 157 11.96 -15.49 12.10
N SER A 158 11.06 -15.97 11.23
CA SER A 158 11.20 -17.29 10.58
C SER A 158 12.22 -17.31 9.43
N GLY A 159 12.82 -16.19 9.08
CA GLY A 159 13.84 -16.09 8.03
C GLY A 159 13.28 -16.08 6.60
N LYS A 160 12.08 -15.57 6.36
CA LYS A 160 11.50 -15.41 5.02
C LYS A 160 12.45 -14.76 4.01
N THR A 161 13.20 -13.75 4.45
CA THR A 161 14.17 -13.05 3.57
C THR A 161 15.25 -13.99 3.04
N GLU A 162 15.73 -14.95 3.84
CA GLU A 162 16.70 -15.94 3.36
C GLU A 162 16.08 -16.84 2.28
N ILE A 163 14.80 -17.23 2.42
CA ILE A 163 14.09 -17.95 1.35
C ILE A 163 14.02 -17.11 0.07
N TYR A 164 13.76 -15.79 0.17
CA TYR A 164 13.77 -14.90 -1.00
C TYR A 164 15.14 -14.85 -1.68
N LEU A 165 16.21 -14.78 -0.90
CA LEU A 165 17.60 -14.79 -1.43
C LEU A 165 17.91 -16.10 -2.14
N GLN A 166 17.54 -17.25 -1.56
CA GLN A 166 17.74 -18.57 -2.16
C GLN A 166 16.92 -18.74 -3.46
N LEU A 167 15.69 -18.26 -3.48
CA LEU A 167 14.87 -18.23 -4.70
C LEU A 167 15.47 -17.32 -5.75
N ALA A 168 15.94 -16.13 -5.36
CA ALA A 168 16.62 -15.20 -6.26
C ALA A 168 17.85 -15.85 -6.90
N GLU A 169 18.68 -16.54 -6.12
CA GLU A 169 19.86 -17.26 -6.61
C GLU A 169 19.50 -18.27 -7.69
N LYS A 170 18.42 -19.05 -7.50
CA LYS A 170 17.93 -20.01 -8.49
C LYS A 170 17.67 -19.36 -9.86
N PHE A 171 16.99 -18.19 -9.87
CA PHE A 171 16.62 -17.51 -11.12
C PHE A 171 17.81 -16.78 -11.73
N ILE A 172 18.66 -16.16 -10.93
CA ILE A 172 19.87 -15.47 -11.40
C ILE A 172 20.84 -16.45 -12.06
N LYS A 173 21.03 -17.65 -11.49
CA LYS A 173 21.83 -18.72 -12.12
C LYS A 173 21.30 -19.14 -13.50
N LYS A 174 19.98 -19.02 -13.73
CA LYS A 174 19.34 -19.25 -15.03
C LYS A 174 19.31 -17.99 -15.91
N ASN A 175 20.04 -16.95 -15.56
CA ASN A 175 20.06 -15.63 -16.22
C ASN A 175 18.66 -14.99 -16.36
N LYS A 176 17.74 -15.26 -15.41
CA LYS A 176 16.39 -14.71 -15.36
C LYS A 176 16.31 -13.64 -14.28
N PRO A 177 15.89 -12.40 -14.63
CA PRO A 177 15.69 -11.34 -13.65
C PRO A 177 14.60 -11.66 -12.64
N ILE A 178 14.65 -11.00 -11.49
CA ILE A 178 13.61 -11.04 -10.46
C ILE A 178 13.12 -9.64 -10.10
N LEU A 179 11.84 -9.57 -9.75
CA LEU A 179 11.21 -8.38 -9.20
C LEU A 179 10.81 -8.65 -7.76
N VAL A 180 11.29 -7.82 -6.83
CA VAL A 180 10.92 -7.88 -5.42
C VAL A 180 10.11 -6.63 -5.08
N LEU A 181 8.89 -6.81 -4.62
CA LEU A 181 8.01 -5.74 -4.17
C LEU A 181 7.99 -5.69 -2.65
N VAL A 182 8.14 -4.49 -2.12
CA VAL A 182 8.00 -4.20 -0.69
C VAL A 182 6.90 -3.15 -0.48
N PRO A 183 6.19 -3.17 0.67
CA PRO A 183 5.07 -2.25 0.87
C PRO A 183 5.52 -0.79 1.02
N GLU A 184 6.64 -0.55 1.67
CA GLU A 184 7.10 0.80 2.00
C GLU A 184 8.55 1.06 1.60
N ILE A 185 8.84 2.34 1.29
CA ILE A 185 10.19 2.78 0.87
C ILE A 185 11.23 2.52 1.96
N ASN A 186 10.83 2.67 3.22
CA ASN A 186 11.72 2.54 4.38
C ASN A 186 12.26 1.11 4.58
N LEU A 187 11.61 0.11 3.97
CA LEU A 187 12.06 -1.30 4.02
C LEU A 187 13.12 -1.61 2.95
N ILE A 188 13.26 -0.74 1.95
CA ILE A 188 14.16 -0.98 0.80
C ILE A 188 15.63 -1.05 1.23
N PRO A 189 16.19 -0.11 2.03
CA PRO A 189 17.62 -0.12 2.34
C PRO A 189 18.09 -1.40 3.00
N GLN A 190 17.36 -1.90 3.98
CA GLN A 190 17.73 -3.14 4.70
C GLN A 190 17.66 -4.36 3.76
N LEU A 191 16.63 -4.44 2.92
CA LEU A 191 16.50 -5.54 1.99
C LEU A 191 17.58 -5.49 0.90
N VAL A 192 17.83 -4.30 0.33
CA VAL A 192 18.89 -4.07 -0.66
C VAL A 192 20.25 -4.51 -0.11
N LYS A 193 20.62 -4.09 1.11
CA LYS A 193 21.87 -4.50 1.74
C LYS A 193 22.02 -6.02 1.79
N ARG A 194 20.97 -6.76 2.18
CA ARG A 194 21.00 -8.23 2.19
C ARG A 194 21.18 -8.84 0.81
N PHE A 195 20.60 -8.22 -0.22
CA PHE A 195 20.79 -8.64 -1.62
C PHE A 195 22.20 -8.29 -2.13
N GLU A 196 22.75 -7.10 -1.78
CA GLU A 196 24.12 -6.70 -2.13
C GLU A 196 25.17 -7.58 -1.45
N ASP A 197 24.92 -8.02 -0.23
CA ASP A 197 25.79 -8.97 0.47
C ASP A 197 25.80 -10.34 -0.23
N ARG A 198 24.73 -10.75 -0.91
CA ARG A 198 24.58 -12.04 -1.59
C ARG A 198 25.00 -12.00 -3.07
N PHE A 199 24.70 -10.91 -3.77
CA PHE A 199 24.88 -10.80 -5.23
C PHE A 199 25.83 -9.65 -5.57
N SER A 200 26.79 -9.91 -6.45
CA SER A 200 27.52 -8.84 -7.13
C SER A 200 26.67 -8.29 -8.28
N GLY A 201 26.87 -7.06 -8.66
CA GLY A 201 26.10 -6.40 -9.72
C GLY A 201 25.11 -5.36 -9.19
N GLU A 202 24.63 -4.51 -10.08
CA GLU A 202 23.79 -3.37 -9.72
C GLU A 202 22.36 -3.81 -9.43
N ILE A 203 21.90 -3.59 -8.19
CA ILE A 203 20.50 -3.78 -7.81
C ILE A 203 19.71 -2.52 -8.16
N GLY A 204 18.66 -2.69 -8.96
CA GLY A 204 17.76 -1.60 -9.33
C GLY A 204 16.81 -1.27 -8.19
N ILE A 205 16.88 -0.04 -7.68
CA ILE A 205 15.92 0.47 -6.71
C ILE A 205 14.90 1.33 -7.43
N TYR A 206 13.58 1.14 -7.17
CA TYR A 206 12.55 1.92 -7.85
C TYR A 206 11.39 2.29 -6.91
N HIS A 207 11.26 3.59 -6.59
CA HIS A 207 10.19 4.13 -5.75
C HIS A 207 9.93 5.63 -6.01
N SER A 208 8.85 6.17 -5.45
CA SER A 208 8.37 7.54 -5.72
C SER A 208 9.29 8.66 -5.20
N ARG A 209 10.10 8.42 -4.14
CA ARG A 209 11.04 9.43 -3.60
C ARG A 209 12.30 9.61 -4.45
N GLN A 210 12.54 8.77 -5.46
CA GLN A 210 13.67 8.94 -6.37
C GLN A 210 13.44 10.09 -7.35
N THR A 211 14.54 10.73 -7.78
CA THR A 211 14.49 11.76 -8.83
C THR A 211 14.02 11.18 -10.17
N PRO A 212 13.42 12.00 -11.06
CA PRO A 212 13.02 11.55 -12.40
C PRO A 212 14.14 10.89 -13.19
N ASN A 213 15.38 11.40 -13.08
CA ASN A 213 16.55 10.85 -13.77
C ASN A 213 16.97 9.49 -13.21
N GLN A 214 16.98 9.31 -11.88
CA GLN A 214 17.26 8.02 -11.25
C GLN A 214 16.24 6.96 -11.69
N ARG A 215 14.95 7.31 -11.66
CA ARG A 215 13.87 6.40 -12.10
C ARG A 215 14.01 6.02 -13.56
N LEU A 216 14.32 6.98 -14.44
CA LEU A 216 14.55 6.71 -15.87
C LEU A 216 15.75 5.79 -16.07
N LYS A 217 16.87 6.05 -15.38
CA LYS A 217 18.11 5.23 -15.49
C LYS A 217 17.84 3.77 -15.13
N VAL A 218 17.20 3.53 -13.97
CA VAL A 218 16.86 2.16 -13.54
C VAL A 218 15.89 1.50 -14.52
N TRP A 219 14.90 2.23 -15.02
CA TRP A 219 13.93 1.74 -15.98
C TRP A 219 14.60 1.30 -17.31
N LEU A 220 15.50 2.13 -17.87
CA LEU A 220 16.24 1.82 -19.10
C LEU A 220 17.17 0.63 -18.89
N LYS A 221 17.96 0.61 -17.83
CA LYS A 221 18.84 -0.52 -17.50
C LYS A 221 18.09 -1.83 -17.33
N SER A 222 16.91 -1.80 -16.70
CA SER A 222 16.03 -2.97 -16.57
C SER A 222 15.50 -3.44 -17.93
N LYS A 223 15.07 -2.50 -18.78
CA LYS A 223 14.55 -2.79 -20.11
C LYS A 223 15.59 -3.45 -21.03
N PHE A 224 16.82 -3.01 -20.97
CA PHE A 224 17.90 -3.54 -21.80
C PHE A 224 18.68 -4.68 -21.15
N GLY A 225 18.24 -5.12 -19.93
CA GLY A 225 18.75 -6.33 -19.27
C GLY A 225 20.06 -6.16 -18.53
N GLU A 226 20.49 -4.91 -18.26
CA GLU A 226 21.66 -4.63 -17.44
C GLU A 226 21.39 -4.87 -15.95
N ILE A 227 20.16 -4.65 -15.49
CA ILE A 227 19.72 -4.94 -14.13
C ILE A 227 18.93 -6.25 -14.12
N LYS A 228 19.33 -7.18 -13.25
CA LYS A 228 18.68 -8.48 -13.05
C LYS A 228 17.83 -8.56 -11.79
N ILE A 229 18.07 -7.69 -10.82
CA ILE A 229 17.33 -7.64 -9.55
C ILE A 229 16.76 -6.23 -9.41
N VAL A 230 15.44 -6.11 -9.34
CA VAL A 230 14.78 -4.85 -9.02
C VAL A 230 14.04 -5.01 -7.70
N ILE A 231 14.31 -4.11 -6.76
CA ILE A 231 13.61 -3.99 -5.49
C ILE A 231 12.88 -2.66 -5.49
N GLY A 232 11.58 -2.68 -5.23
CA GLY A 232 10.81 -1.45 -5.23
C GLY A 232 9.44 -1.57 -4.62
N THR A 233 8.74 -0.45 -4.59
CA THR A 233 7.38 -0.38 -4.06
C THR A 233 6.35 -0.68 -5.16
N ARG A 234 5.07 -0.55 -4.83
CA ARG A 234 3.94 -0.70 -5.76
C ARG A 234 4.19 -0.12 -7.16
N SER A 235 4.87 1.02 -7.27
CA SER A 235 5.15 1.67 -8.56
C SER A 235 6.10 0.90 -9.48
N SER A 236 6.82 -0.08 -8.96
CA SER A 236 7.76 -0.92 -9.73
C SER A 236 7.13 -2.18 -10.33
N VAL A 237 5.85 -2.44 -10.08
CA VAL A 237 5.17 -3.68 -10.50
C VAL A 237 5.27 -3.96 -12.00
N LEU A 238 5.33 -2.94 -12.84
CA LEU A 238 5.47 -3.04 -14.30
C LEU A 238 6.84 -2.58 -14.80
N MET A 239 7.91 -2.75 -14.00
CA MET A 239 9.28 -2.54 -14.48
C MET A 239 9.61 -3.46 -15.66
N PRO A 240 10.20 -2.95 -16.75
CA PRO A 240 10.41 -3.70 -17.99
C PRO A 240 11.63 -4.64 -17.89
N LEU A 241 11.54 -5.64 -17.03
CA LEU A 241 12.56 -6.67 -16.86
C LEU A 241 12.40 -7.72 -17.99
N LYS A 242 13.38 -7.77 -18.89
CA LYS A 242 13.35 -8.69 -20.03
C LYS A 242 13.52 -10.14 -19.54
N ASN A 243 12.60 -11.04 -19.92
CA ASN A 243 12.58 -12.45 -19.54
C ASN A 243 12.49 -12.64 -18.01
N LEU A 244 11.61 -11.90 -17.35
CA LEU A 244 11.38 -12.00 -15.92
C LEU A 244 11.22 -13.46 -15.48
N GLY A 245 11.92 -13.85 -14.42
CA GLY A 245 11.93 -15.22 -13.90
C GLY A 245 10.92 -15.46 -12.81
N ALA A 246 10.77 -14.49 -11.90
CA ALA A 246 9.84 -14.58 -10.77
C ALA A 246 9.50 -13.20 -10.21
N ILE A 247 8.37 -13.15 -9.50
CA ILE A 247 7.99 -11.98 -8.69
C ILE A 247 7.90 -12.43 -7.23
N ILE A 248 8.49 -11.64 -6.33
CA ILE A 248 8.40 -11.83 -4.88
C ILE A 248 7.68 -10.61 -4.32
N ILE A 249 6.67 -10.82 -3.49
CA ILE A 249 5.95 -9.76 -2.77
C ILE A 249 6.14 -10.00 -1.28
N ASP A 250 6.86 -9.11 -0.63
CA ASP A 250 7.02 -9.16 0.82
C ASP A 250 5.86 -8.43 1.50
N GLU A 251 5.45 -8.94 2.68
CA GLU A 251 4.30 -8.44 3.46
C GLU A 251 3.05 -8.22 2.57
N GLU A 252 2.61 -9.28 1.85
CA GLU A 252 1.57 -9.24 0.82
C GLU A 252 0.22 -8.68 1.29
N HIS A 253 -0.02 -8.74 2.60
CA HIS A 253 -1.24 -8.26 3.26
C HIS A 253 -1.28 -6.74 3.39
N ASP A 254 -0.15 -6.05 3.16
CA ASP A 254 -0.04 -4.63 3.44
C ASP A 254 -0.91 -3.78 2.52
N HIS A 255 -1.68 -2.88 3.12
CA HIS A 255 -2.60 -2.00 2.41
C HIS A 255 -1.92 -1.00 1.47
N SER A 256 -0.64 -0.70 1.66
CA SER A 256 0.11 0.22 0.80
C SER A 256 0.26 -0.28 -0.64
N TYR A 257 0.03 -1.58 -0.88
CA TYR A 257 -0.09 -2.11 -2.24
C TYR A 257 -1.33 -1.61 -2.99
N LYS A 258 -2.38 -1.14 -2.31
CA LYS A 258 -3.53 -0.47 -2.92
C LYS A 258 -3.26 1.02 -3.07
N GLN A 259 -3.47 1.57 -4.29
CA GLN A 259 -3.36 3.00 -4.52
C GLN A 259 -4.65 3.72 -4.11
N ALA A 260 -4.52 4.74 -3.26
CA ALA A 260 -5.67 5.49 -2.75
C ALA A 260 -6.17 6.56 -3.72
N GLU A 261 -5.27 7.17 -4.52
CA GLU A 261 -5.58 8.31 -5.38
C GLU A 261 -5.30 8.04 -6.86
N GLY A 262 -5.98 8.77 -7.74
CA GLY A 262 -5.84 8.63 -9.19
C GLY A 262 -6.29 7.25 -9.67
N PHE A 263 -5.42 6.54 -10.37
CA PHE A 263 -5.66 5.16 -10.79
C PHE A 263 -5.54 4.20 -9.59
N LYS A 264 -6.68 3.79 -9.03
CA LYS A 264 -6.80 3.02 -7.77
C LYS A 264 -6.57 1.52 -7.96
N PHE A 265 -5.36 1.13 -8.35
CA PHE A 265 -4.99 -0.27 -8.55
C PHE A 265 -4.39 -0.92 -7.31
N SER A 266 -4.41 -2.25 -7.27
CA SER A 266 -3.63 -3.07 -6.35
C SER A 266 -2.34 -3.54 -7.02
N GLY A 267 -1.18 -3.18 -6.45
CA GLY A 267 0.12 -3.64 -6.94
C GLY A 267 0.27 -5.16 -6.83
N LYS A 268 -0.32 -5.78 -5.80
CA LYS A 268 -0.38 -7.24 -5.64
C LYS A 268 -1.15 -7.89 -6.79
N ASP A 269 -2.35 -7.40 -7.09
CA ASP A 269 -3.19 -8.00 -8.15
C ASP A 269 -2.57 -7.81 -9.54
N LEU A 270 -1.96 -6.64 -9.79
CA LEU A 270 -1.20 -6.41 -11.03
C LEU A 270 0.00 -7.35 -11.14
N ALA A 271 0.72 -7.60 -10.05
CA ALA A 271 1.85 -8.53 -10.04
C ALA A 271 1.40 -9.98 -10.32
N ILE A 272 0.28 -10.41 -9.72
CA ILE A 272 -0.31 -11.72 -9.97
C ILE A 272 -0.75 -11.84 -11.43
N LYS A 273 -1.43 -10.82 -11.97
CA LYS A 273 -1.85 -10.81 -13.37
C LYS A 273 -0.68 -10.82 -14.34
N ARG A 274 0.37 -10.04 -14.04
CA ARG A 274 1.61 -10.05 -14.80
C ARG A 274 2.26 -11.42 -14.78
N ALA A 275 2.41 -12.04 -13.60
CA ALA A 275 2.98 -13.37 -13.47
C ALA A 275 2.18 -14.41 -14.28
N GLN A 276 0.85 -14.29 -14.32
CA GLN A 276 -0.03 -15.12 -15.13
C GLN A 276 0.25 -14.97 -16.64
N LEU A 277 0.35 -13.73 -17.12
CA LEU A 277 0.58 -13.43 -18.56
C LEU A 277 1.99 -13.80 -19.00
N GLU A 278 2.98 -13.72 -18.11
CA GLU A 278 4.36 -14.12 -18.38
C GLU A 278 4.62 -15.61 -18.08
N ASN A 279 3.62 -16.32 -17.54
CA ASN A 279 3.70 -17.72 -17.11
C ASN A 279 4.90 -18.00 -16.21
N ILE A 280 5.05 -17.19 -15.16
CA ILE A 280 6.14 -17.26 -14.18
C ILE A 280 5.61 -17.45 -12.76
N PRO A 281 6.41 -18.01 -11.84
CA PRO A 281 6.01 -18.13 -10.43
C PRO A 281 5.96 -16.78 -9.74
N ILE A 282 5.04 -16.67 -8.77
CA ILE A 282 4.92 -15.53 -7.87
C ILE A 282 4.86 -16.01 -6.43
N PHE A 283 5.68 -15.41 -5.57
CA PHE A 283 5.81 -15.76 -4.17
C PHE A 283 5.30 -14.61 -3.30
N LEU A 284 4.34 -14.89 -2.44
CA LEU A 284 3.67 -13.96 -1.55
C LEU A 284 4.13 -14.24 -0.12
N GLY A 285 4.95 -13.39 0.46
CA GLY A 285 5.46 -13.56 1.81
C GLY A 285 4.67 -12.76 2.83
N SER A 286 4.30 -13.38 3.94
CA SER A 286 3.66 -12.69 5.06
C SER A 286 3.74 -13.48 6.36
N ALA A 287 3.79 -12.76 7.49
CA ALA A 287 3.56 -13.35 8.82
C ALA A 287 2.07 -13.35 9.19
N THR A 288 1.29 -12.49 8.55
CA THR A 288 -0.13 -12.29 8.80
C THR A 288 -0.88 -12.15 7.46
N PRO A 289 -0.96 -13.23 6.67
CA PRO A 289 -1.52 -13.18 5.32
C PRO A 289 -2.93 -12.61 5.28
N SER A 290 -3.25 -11.89 4.19
CA SER A 290 -4.60 -11.35 3.99
C SER A 290 -5.66 -12.46 3.90
N LEU A 291 -6.87 -12.18 4.41
CA LEU A 291 -8.00 -13.13 4.34
C LEU A 291 -8.28 -13.54 2.89
N GLN A 292 -8.10 -12.64 1.94
CA GLN A 292 -8.22 -12.96 0.51
C GLN A 292 -7.21 -14.04 0.08
N THR A 293 -5.96 -13.92 0.45
CA THR A 293 -4.91 -14.90 0.12
C THR A 293 -5.18 -16.24 0.81
N LEU A 294 -5.58 -16.21 2.10
CA LEU A 294 -5.91 -17.43 2.84
C LEU A 294 -7.14 -18.16 2.27
N LYS A 295 -8.16 -17.43 1.82
CA LYS A 295 -9.30 -18.03 1.10
C LYS A 295 -8.82 -18.75 -0.17
N LEU A 296 -7.98 -18.12 -0.98
CA LEU A 296 -7.46 -18.73 -2.21
C LEU A 296 -6.59 -19.97 -1.95
N VAL A 297 -5.88 -20.01 -0.80
CA VAL A 297 -5.19 -21.20 -0.32
C VAL A 297 -6.20 -22.31 0.04
N LYS A 298 -7.27 -22.01 0.81
CA LYS A 298 -8.33 -22.96 1.15
C LYS A 298 -9.03 -23.52 -0.10
N GLU A 299 -9.21 -22.70 -1.13
CA GLU A 299 -9.74 -23.09 -2.44
C GLU A 299 -8.73 -23.85 -3.33
N LYS A 300 -7.52 -24.14 -2.83
CA LYS A 300 -6.41 -24.78 -3.57
C LYS A 300 -5.96 -24.05 -4.83
N LYS A 301 -6.32 -22.76 -4.96
CA LYS A 301 -5.86 -21.89 -6.06
C LYS A 301 -4.44 -21.39 -5.83
N TYR A 302 -4.02 -21.26 -4.56
CA TYR A 302 -2.68 -20.89 -4.15
C TYR A 302 -2.05 -22.02 -3.35
N LYS A 303 -0.74 -22.23 -3.53
CA LYS A 303 0.04 -23.15 -2.70
C LYS A 303 0.44 -22.46 -1.39
N LYS A 304 0.54 -23.22 -0.30
CA LYS A 304 0.99 -22.69 1.00
C LYS A 304 2.24 -23.41 1.46
N PHE A 305 3.19 -22.63 1.97
CA PHE A 305 4.46 -23.08 2.53
C PHE A 305 4.62 -22.44 3.91
N ASP A 306 4.60 -23.27 4.94
CA ASP A 306 4.58 -22.82 6.33
C ASP A 306 5.99 -22.76 6.92
N LEU A 307 6.34 -21.63 7.54
CA LEU A 307 7.55 -21.39 8.31
C LEU A 307 7.13 -20.91 9.72
N LEU A 308 6.67 -21.85 10.53
CA LEU A 308 6.01 -21.57 11.80
C LEU A 308 6.98 -21.45 12.98
N ARG A 309 8.24 -21.78 12.77
CA ARG A 309 9.29 -21.67 13.79
C ARG A 309 10.20 -20.49 13.54
N ARG A 310 10.54 -19.77 14.60
CA ARG A 310 11.58 -18.73 14.56
C ARG A 310 12.96 -19.39 14.37
N VAL A 311 13.84 -18.70 13.62
CA VAL A 311 15.22 -19.21 13.39
C VAL A 311 16.01 -19.33 14.71
N ASP A 312 15.76 -18.43 15.67
CA ASP A 312 16.36 -18.44 16.99
C ASP A 312 15.78 -19.49 17.95
N GLY A 313 14.77 -20.24 17.54
CA GLY A 313 14.09 -21.26 18.34
C GLY A 313 13.25 -20.73 19.51
N LYS A 314 13.17 -19.41 19.68
CA LYS A 314 12.49 -18.78 20.82
C LYS A 314 10.97 -18.76 20.65
N LYS A 315 10.25 -18.81 21.75
CA LYS A 315 8.80 -18.64 21.78
C LYS A 315 8.41 -17.17 21.46
N PRO A 316 7.26 -16.94 20.83
CA PRO A 316 6.75 -15.58 20.66
C PRO A 316 6.49 -14.92 22.03
N PRO A 317 6.59 -13.59 22.12
CA PRO A 317 6.29 -12.86 23.34
C PRO A 317 4.85 -13.11 23.82
N LYS A 318 4.64 -13.07 25.14
CA LYS A 318 3.33 -13.21 25.76
C LYS A 318 2.55 -11.91 25.58
N LEU A 319 1.36 -11.98 25.00
CA LEU A 319 0.44 -10.85 24.88
C LEU A 319 -0.47 -10.81 26.13
N ILE A 320 -0.50 -9.68 26.81
CA ILE A 320 -1.19 -9.49 28.09
C ILE A 320 -2.15 -8.32 27.94
N PRO A 321 -3.48 -8.54 27.78
CA PRO A 321 -4.45 -7.49 27.91
C PRO A 321 -4.44 -6.91 29.31
N LEU A 322 -4.35 -5.58 29.41
CA LEU A 322 -4.44 -4.83 30.66
C LEU A 322 -5.73 -4.02 30.63
N ASP A 323 -6.61 -4.29 31.59
CA ASP A 323 -7.84 -3.52 31.75
C ASP A 323 -7.52 -2.10 32.23
N ILE A 324 -8.01 -1.12 31.48
CA ILE A 324 -7.83 0.30 31.79
C ILE A 324 -9.16 1.03 32.05
N SER A 325 -10.27 0.29 32.25
CA SER A 325 -11.60 0.87 32.37
C SER A 325 -11.68 1.90 33.51
N ASP A 326 -11.08 1.59 34.66
CA ASP A 326 -11.06 2.43 35.85
C ASP A 326 -9.71 3.12 36.10
N SER A 327 -8.82 3.13 35.07
CA SER A 327 -7.47 3.66 35.23
C SER A 327 -7.39 5.14 34.85
N THR A 328 -6.68 5.93 35.66
CA THR A 328 -6.25 7.27 35.28
C THR A 328 -5.22 7.18 34.15
N LEU A 329 -5.42 7.96 33.10
CA LEU A 329 -4.55 8.00 31.92
C LEU A 329 -3.70 9.27 31.89
N LEU A 330 -2.38 9.13 31.81
CA LEU A 330 -1.43 10.22 31.59
C LEU A 330 -0.97 10.17 30.13
N GLY A 331 -1.41 11.13 29.32
CA GLY A 331 -1.11 11.14 27.88
C GLY A 331 -1.58 9.89 27.11
N GLY A 332 -2.61 9.19 27.63
CA GLY A 332 -3.12 7.93 27.07
C GLY A 332 -2.43 6.67 27.60
N ILE A 333 -1.49 6.80 28.55
CA ILE A 333 -0.84 5.68 29.24
C ILE A 333 -1.46 5.53 30.62
N ALA A 334 -1.95 4.35 30.95
CA ALA A 334 -2.50 4.06 32.28
C ALA A 334 -1.39 4.06 33.35
N ILE A 335 -1.71 4.50 34.56
CA ILE A 335 -0.74 4.55 35.68
C ILE A 335 -0.11 3.19 35.92
N GLN A 336 -0.88 2.11 35.86
CA GLN A 336 -0.36 0.74 35.99
C GLN A 336 0.65 0.42 34.87
N THR A 337 0.38 0.87 33.64
CA THR A 337 1.32 0.71 32.52
C THR A 337 2.60 1.51 32.73
N MET A 338 2.50 2.73 33.30
CA MET A 338 3.69 3.52 33.66
C MET A 338 4.59 2.79 34.66
N GLY A 339 4.01 2.16 35.68
CA GLY A 339 4.78 1.33 36.62
C GLY A 339 5.47 0.14 35.96
N ILE A 340 4.83 -0.51 34.98
CA ILE A 340 5.44 -1.60 34.19
C ILE A 340 6.61 -1.08 33.35
N ILE A 341 6.46 0.10 32.71
CA ILE A 341 7.51 0.76 31.94
C ILE A 341 8.69 1.10 32.85
N GLU A 342 8.43 1.71 34.00
CA GLU A 342 9.46 2.08 34.98
C GLU A 342 10.24 0.86 35.46
N ALA A 343 9.56 -0.23 35.78
CA ALA A 343 10.20 -1.49 36.20
C ALA A 343 11.10 -2.06 35.09
N ALA A 344 10.72 -1.94 33.81
CA ALA A 344 11.56 -2.37 32.68
C ALA A 344 12.82 -1.48 32.53
N ILE A 345 12.64 -0.17 32.61
CA ILE A 345 13.76 0.79 32.53
C ILE A 345 14.74 0.59 33.69
N ASN A 346 14.24 0.39 34.91
CA ASN A 346 15.09 0.15 36.09
C ASN A 346 15.92 -1.16 35.98
N ARG A 347 15.54 -2.09 35.11
CA ARG A 347 16.32 -3.27 34.72
C ARG A 347 17.33 -3.01 33.59
N GLY A 348 17.44 -1.78 33.09
CA GLY A 348 18.29 -1.43 31.94
C GLY A 348 17.77 -1.93 30.60
N GLU A 349 16.45 -2.07 30.45
CA GLU A 349 15.79 -2.63 29.28
C GLU A 349 15.26 -1.54 28.36
N GLN A 350 15.05 -1.88 27.07
CA GLN A 350 14.36 -1.00 26.14
C GLN A 350 12.86 -1.30 26.07
N VAL A 351 12.06 -0.23 26.00
CA VAL A 351 10.61 -0.29 25.89
C VAL A 351 10.16 0.27 24.55
N LEU A 352 9.26 -0.44 23.85
CA LEU A 352 8.62 0.01 22.64
C LEU A 352 7.16 0.37 22.92
N ILE A 353 6.76 1.61 22.68
CA ILE A 353 5.38 2.08 22.81
C ILE A 353 4.79 2.25 21.43
N PHE A 354 3.89 1.35 21.08
CA PHE A 354 3.16 1.39 19.82
C PHE A 354 1.81 2.06 20.01
N ILE A 355 1.58 3.12 19.26
CA ILE A 355 0.31 3.82 19.25
C ILE A 355 -0.47 3.38 18.01
N ASN A 356 -1.58 2.67 18.23
CA ASN A 356 -2.49 2.29 17.15
C ASN A 356 -3.24 3.53 16.66
N ARG A 357 -2.57 4.30 15.78
CA ARG A 357 -3.12 5.53 15.23
C ARG A 357 -3.95 5.24 13.99
N ARG A 358 -5.24 5.01 14.18
CA ARG A 358 -6.24 5.21 13.13
C ARG A 358 -7.27 6.22 13.62
N GLY A 359 -7.29 7.39 12.99
CA GLY A 359 -8.39 8.33 13.08
C GLY A 359 -8.32 9.44 14.11
N PHE A 360 -7.39 9.43 15.06
CA PHE A 360 -7.25 10.53 16.02
C PHE A 360 -5.89 11.21 15.89
N ALA A 361 -5.80 12.12 14.92
CA ALA A 361 -4.92 13.26 15.07
C ALA A 361 -5.36 14.01 16.35
N PRO A 362 -4.45 14.61 17.16
CA PRO A 362 -4.85 15.37 18.32
C PRO A 362 -5.86 16.43 17.88
N LEU A 363 -7.10 16.26 18.33
CA LEU A 363 -8.17 17.20 18.07
C LEU A 363 -7.85 18.47 18.85
N TYR A 364 -8.07 19.60 18.22
CA TYR A 364 -8.05 20.88 18.92
C TYR A 364 -9.48 21.19 19.32
N GLU A 365 -9.77 21.09 20.62
CA GLU A 365 -11.12 21.19 21.15
C GLU A 365 -11.20 22.12 22.35
N CYS A 366 -12.41 22.55 22.65
CA CYS A 366 -12.71 23.37 23.81
C CYS A 366 -13.16 22.48 24.98
N ASP A 367 -12.45 22.55 26.11
CA ASP A 367 -12.78 21.79 27.32
C ASP A 367 -14.10 22.23 27.93
N ASN A 368 -14.55 23.48 27.68
CA ASN A 368 -15.73 24.05 28.24
C ASN A 368 -17.03 23.64 27.51
N CYS A 369 -17.06 23.65 26.18
CA CYS A 369 -18.28 23.37 25.39
C CYS A 369 -18.17 22.18 24.43
N GLY A 370 -17.01 21.53 24.35
CA GLY A 370 -16.79 20.41 23.44
C GLY A 370 -16.63 20.79 21.95
N TRP A 371 -16.50 22.08 21.62
CA TRP A 371 -16.24 22.51 20.26
C TRP A 371 -14.94 21.89 19.74
N VAL A 372 -14.95 21.36 18.52
CA VAL A 372 -13.79 20.76 17.87
C VAL A 372 -13.44 21.53 16.60
N ALA A 373 -12.17 21.90 16.43
CA ALA A 373 -11.69 22.60 15.26
C ALA A 373 -11.83 21.74 14.00
N SER A 374 -12.59 22.22 13.03
CA SER A 374 -12.86 21.56 11.76
C SER A 374 -12.28 22.35 10.58
N CYS A 375 -11.93 21.64 9.52
CA CYS A 375 -11.45 22.22 8.28
C CYS A 375 -12.61 22.78 7.46
N SER A 376 -12.60 24.07 7.13
CA SER A 376 -13.64 24.68 6.29
C SER A 376 -13.68 24.13 4.85
N SER A 377 -12.55 23.56 4.38
CA SER A 377 -12.45 23.01 3.02
C SER A 377 -12.91 21.56 2.90
N CYS A 378 -12.87 20.75 3.99
CA CYS A 378 -13.20 19.31 3.94
C CYS A 378 -13.91 18.78 5.18
N GLU A 379 -14.25 19.64 6.13
CA GLU A 379 -14.98 19.32 7.37
C GLU A 379 -14.32 18.23 8.24
N SER A 380 -13.08 17.86 7.93
CA SER A 380 -12.27 16.96 8.76
C SER A 380 -11.71 17.73 9.94
N ASN A 381 -11.55 17.05 11.06
CA ASN A 381 -10.93 17.64 12.23
C ASN A 381 -9.51 18.16 11.92
N LEU A 382 -9.19 19.34 12.44
CA LEU A 382 -7.88 19.93 12.32
C LEU A 382 -6.95 19.40 13.40
N VAL A 383 -5.68 19.28 13.03
CA VAL A 383 -4.60 18.82 13.90
C VAL A 383 -3.74 19.99 14.29
N PHE A 384 -3.53 20.18 15.58
CA PHE A 384 -2.60 21.18 16.07
C PHE A 384 -1.16 20.69 15.97
N HIS A 385 -0.34 21.42 15.23
CA HIS A 385 1.11 21.19 15.13
C HIS A 385 1.85 22.17 16.03
N LYS A 386 2.20 21.74 17.24
CA LYS A 386 2.88 22.58 18.27
C LYS A 386 4.16 23.24 17.74
N SER A 387 4.97 22.49 16.99
CA SER A 387 6.24 23.01 16.40
C SER A 387 6.06 24.11 15.38
N LYS A 388 4.89 24.19 14.72
CA LYS A 388 4.58 25.20 13.70
C LYS A 388 3.59 26.25 14.19
N ASN A 389 3.03 26.08 15.38
CA ASN A 389 1.90 26.84 15.94
C ASN A 389 0.79 27.06 14.91
N ARG A 390 0.34 25.95 14.27
CA ARG A 390 -0.70 25.95 13.23
C ARG A 390 -1.62 24.77 13.37
N LEU A 391 -2.88 24.96 12.95
CA LEU A 391 -3.83 23.90 12.72
C LEU A 391 -3.74 23.41 11.26
N ILE A 392 -3.50 22.13 11.03
CA ILE A 392 -3.32 21.57 9.70
C ILE A 392 -4.33 20.45 9.47
N CYS A 393 -5.02 20.50 8.34
CA CYS A 393 -5.85 19.41 7.88
C CYS A 393 -4.98 18.32 7.22
N HIS A 394 -4.88 17.15 7.81
CA HIS A 394 -4.10 16.04 7.24
C HIS A 394 -4.75 15.38 6.01
N LYS A 395 -5.96 15.81 5.62
CA LYS A 395 -6.66 15.26 4.44
C LYS A 395 -6.56 16.14 3.20
N CYS A 396 -6.65 17.47 3.36
CA CYS A 396 -6.57 18.39 2.23
C CYS A 396 -5.37 19.34 2.31
N GLU A 397 -4.53 19.19 3.35
CA GLU A 397 -3.31 19.96 3.59
C GLU A 397 -3.54 21.46 3.82
N SER A 398 -4.80 21.90 4.02
CA SER A 398 -5.12 23.28 4.36
C SER A 398 -4.56 23.64 5.73
N VAL A 399 -4.01 24.85 5.84
CA VAL A 399 -3.35 25.37 7.06
C VAL A 399 -4.17 26.53 7.61
N TYR A 400 -4.40 26.53 8.92
CA TYR A 400 -5.16 27.56 9.63
C TYR A 400 -4.36 28.13 10.80
N ALA A 401 -4.66 29.36 11.17
CA ALA A 401 -4.17 29.95 12.43
C ALA A 401 -4.78 29.21 13.62
N VAL A 402 -4.08 29.23 14.74
CA VAL A 402 -4.59 28.69 16.01
C VAL A 402 -5.56 29.68 16.62
N ASN A 403 -6.76 29.23 16.95
CA ASN A 403 -7.71 30.02 17.72
C ASN A 403 -7.24 30.10 19.17
N HIS A 404 -7.18 31.27 19.75
CA HIS A 404 -6.88 31.47 21.17
C HIS A 404 -8.15 31.54 22.03
N LYS A 405 -9.31 31.64 21.40
CA LYS A 405 -10.63 31.58 22.02
C LYS A 405 -11.53 30.66 21.24
N CYS A 406 -12.37 29.92 21.94
CA CYS A 406 -13.39 29.08 21.34
C CYS A 406 -14.34 29.92 20.48
N PRO A 407 -14.59 29.57 19.23
CA PRO A 407 -15.58 30.31 18.40
C PRO A 407 -16.99 30.25 18.95
N ASP A 408 -17.36 29.15 19.64
CA ASP A 408 -18.72 28.91 20.10
C ASP A 408 -18.99 29.55 21.49
N CYS A 409 -18.12 29.33 22.48
CA CYS A 409 -18.34 29.78 23.83
C CYS A 409 -17.37 30.83 24.36
N GLN A 410 -16.43 31.31 23.51
CA GLN A 410 -15.41 32.32 23.85
C GLN A 410 -14.42 31.93 24.97
N SER A 411 -14.49 30.70 25.49
CA SER A 411 -13.51 30.19 26.45
C SER A 411 -12.09 30.16 25.90
N THR A 412 -11.12 30.41 26.77
CA THR A 412 -9.69 30.27 26.45
C THR A 412 -9.16 28.86 26.72
N GLU A 413 -9.98 27.97 27.26
CA GLU A 413 -9.62 26.58 27.56
C GLU A 413 -9.70 25.71 26.30
N LEU A 414 -8.78 25.97 25.38
CA LEU A 414 -8.62 25.22 24.15
C LEU A 414 -7.42 24.29 24.28
N ASN A 415 -7.69 23.01 24.23
CA ASN A 415 -6.69 21.96 24.43
C ASN A 415 -6.61 21.01 23.23
N THR A 416 -5.51 20.30 23.16
CA THR A 416 -5.33 19.24 22.18
C THR A 416 -5.73 17.89 22.79
N PHE A 417 -6.83 17.32 22.30
CA PHE A 417 -7.28 15.99 22.71
C PHE A 417 -6.79 14.90 21.75
N GLY A 418 -6.37 13.78 22.32
CA GLY A 418 -5.94 12.58 21.60
C GLY A 418 -4.57 12.05 22.02
N THR A 419 -4.39 10.73 22.00
CA THR A 419 -3.09 10.06 22.16
C THR A 419 -2.25 10.24 20.90
N GLY A 420 -1.71 11.44 20.67
CA GLY A 420 -0.71 11.68 19.63
C GLY A 420 0.68 11.24 20.11
N THR A 421 1.55 10.86 19.17
CA THR A 421 2.95 10.52 19.47
C THR A 421 3.66 11.64 20.25
N GLU A 422 3.34 12.89 19.96
CA GLU A 422 3.92 14.07 20.64
C GLU A 422 3.49 14.16 22.10
N ARG A 423 2.21 13.91 22.42
CA ARG A 423 1.73 13.94 23.81
C ARG A 423 2.28 12.79 24.64
N VAL A 424 2.31 11.59 24.05
CA VAL A 424 2.93 10.44 24.71
C VAL A 424 4.42 10.72 24.96
N GLU A 425 5.14 11.26 23.99
CA GLU A 425 6.54 11.65 24.12
C GLU A 425 6.75 12.70 25.22
N GLU A 426 5.89 13.73 25.30
CA GLU A 426 5.96 14.78 26.32
C GLU A 426 5.77 14.23 27.72
N VAL A 427 4.74 13.41 27.93
CA VAL A 427 4.48 12.75 29.22
C VAL A 427 5.65 11.88 29.64
N LEU A 428 6.18 11.07 28.73
CA LEU A 428 7.31 10.20 29.01
C LEU A 428 8.59 10.98 29.36
N LYS A 429 8.87 12.09 28.66
CA LYS A 429 10.02 12.98 28.96
C LYS A 429 9.91 13.63 30.33
N ASN A 430 8.69 13.99 30.74
CA ASN A 430 8.45 14.58 32.04
C ASN A 430 8.60 13.54 33.17
N THR A 431 8.19 12.28 32.91
CA THR A 431 8.25 11.18 33.88
C THR A 431 9.66 10.58 33.95
N PHE A 432 10.29 10.31 32.79
CA PHE A 432 11.59 9.61 32.69
C PHE A 432 12.70 10.57 32.23
N LYS A 433 13.06 11.56 33.07
CA LYS A 433 13.98 12.67 32.74
C LYS A 433 15.39 12.20 32.28
N LYS A 434 15.85 11.03 32.73
CA LYS A 434 17.21 10.50 32.46
C LYS A 434 17.24 9.49 31.30
N VAL A 435 16.08 9.04 30.81
CA VAL A 435 15.98 7.99 29.79
C VAL A 435 15.80 8.60 28.40
N PRO A 436 16.55 8.17 27.39
CA PRO A 436 16.33 8.60 26.02
C PRO A 436 14.94 8.23 25.50
N ILE A 437 14.13 9.23 25.11
CA ILE A 437 12.84 9.01 24.44
C ILE A 437 13.05 9.23 22.93
N ILE A 438 12.83 8.21 22.13
CA ILE A 438 13.11 8.19 20.69
C ILE A 438 11.79 8.05 19.93
N ARG A 439 11.36 9.11 19.25
CA ARG A 439 10.13 9.10 18.45
C ARG A 439 10.39 8.65 17.02
N MET A 440 9.55 7.70 16.54
CA MET A 440 9.55 7.17 15.18
C MET A 440 8.15 7.26 14.56
N ASP A 441 7.85 8.38 13.94
CA ASP A 441 6.63 8.59 13.17
C ASP A 441 6.94 9.16 11.77
N TYR A 442 5.88 9.37 10.98
CA TYR A 442 6.04 9.90 9.63
C TYR A 442 6.74 11.26 9.59
N ASP A 443 6.49 12.12 10.58
CA ASP A 443 7.05 13.48 10.62
C ASP A 443 8.52 13.48 11.02
N SER A 444 8.92 12.65 11.97
CA SER A 444 10.32 12.50 12.41
C SER A 444 11.22 11.83 11.35
N THR A 445 10.63 11.15 10.36
CA THR A 445 11.36 10.33 9.36
C THR A 445 11.30 10.89 7.94
N LYS A 446 10.89 12.14 7.76
CA LYS A 446 10.78 12.79 6.43
C LYS A 446 12.13 13.04 5.75
N LEU A 447 13.15 13.35 6.51
CA LEU A 447 14.48 13.69 5.99
C LEU A 447 15.25 12.41 5.61
N LYS A 448 16.07 12.52 4.56
CA LYS A 448 16.94 11.42 4.11
C LYS A 448 17.97 11.10 5.21
N GLY A 449 18.11 9.83 5.58
CA GLY A 449 19.05 9.38 6.63
C GLY A 449 18.52 9.49 8.05
N SER A 450 17.34 10.07 8.27
CA SER A 450 16.78 10.22 9.62
C SER A 450 16.40 8.87 10.27
N ILE A 451 16.01 7.91 9.47
CA ILE A 451 15.64 6.57 9.95
C ILE A 451 16.89 5.82 10.44
N GLU A 452 17.95 5.83 9.64
CA GLU A 452 19.22 5.21 9.97
C GLU A 452 19.79 5.81 11.26
N ALA A 453 19.81 7.15 11.40
CA ALA A 453 20.27 7.83 12.61
C ALA A 453 19.43 7.50 13.85
N ILE A 454 18.10 7.36 13.71
CA ILE A 454 17.21 6.93 14.80
C ILE A 454 17.54 5.51 15.23
N TYR A 455 17.83 4.60 14.29
CA TYR A 455 18.24 3.23 14.59
C TYR A 455 19.59 3.13 15.28
N GLU A 456 20.58 3.88 14.81
CA GLU A 456 21.89 3.96 15.44
C GLU A 456 21.74 4.38 16.90
N LYS A 457 21.01 5.48 17.14
CA LYS A 457 20.73 5.98 18.48
C LYS A 457 20.01 4.95 19.37
N ALA A 458 19.04 4.22 18.82
CA ALA A 458 18.33 3.17 19.57
C ALA A 458 19.25 1.97 19.89
N ASN A 459 20.14 1.59 18.99
CA ASN A 459 21.06 0.47 19.21
C ASN A 459 22.21 0.82 20.14
N GLU A 460 22.68 2.07 20.17
CA GLU A 460 23.74 2.54 21.05
C GLU A 460 23.27 2.60 22.52
N SER A 461 22.02 3.00 22.77
CA SER A 461 21.47 3.10 24.12
C SER A 461 21.25 1.71 24.73
N ASN A 462 21.59 1.54 26.01
CA ASN A 462 21.24 0.33 26.75
C ASN A 462 19.78 0.37 27.18
N GLU A 463 19.32 1.45 27.74
CA GLU A 463 17.95 1.75 28.10
C GLU A 463 17.41 2.87 27.20
N ALA A 464 16.19 2.72 26.69
CA ALA A 464 15.50 3.73 25.89
C ALA A 464 14.00 3.42 25.79
N ILE A 465 13.20 4.46 25.58
CA ILE A 465 11.78 4.30 25.25
C ILE A 465 11.57 4.74 23.80
N LEU A 466 11.18 3.78 22.96
CA LEU A 466 10.86 4.00 21.54
C LEU A 466 9.35 4.26 21.42
N VAL A 467 8.97 5.39 20.86
CA VAL A 467 7.54 5.75 20.70
C VAL A 467 7.21 5.91 19.23
N GLY A 468 6.15 5.27 18.75
CA GLY A 468 5.74 5.48 17.38
C GLY A 468 4.48 4.73 16.95
N THR A 469 4.23 4.80 15.65
CA THR A 469 3.04 4.23 15.01
C THR A 469 3.41 3.05 14.11
N GLN A 470 2.67 2.82 13.04
CA GLN A 470 2.87 1.68 12.11
C GLN A 470 4.30 1.50 11.58
N MET A 471 5.13 2.54 11.60
CA MET A 471 6.53 2.42 11.19
C MET A 471 7.34 1.49 12.11
N LEU A 472 7.01 1.45 13.42
CA LEU A 472 7.64 0.54 14.37
C LEU A 472 7.23 -0.93 14.15
N SER A 473 6.08 -1.17 13.57
CA SER A 473 5.59 -2.55 13.30
C SER A 473 6.29 -3.19 12.10
N LYS A 474 6.95 -2.40 11.24
CA LYS A 474 7.46 -2.86 9.94
C LYS A 474 8.99 -2.78 9.84
N GLY A 475 9.59 -3.85 9.38
CA GLY A 475 10.94 -3.92 8.79
C GLY A 475 12.14 -3.93 9.74
N HIS A 476 12.16 -3.14 10.76
CA HIS A 476 13.36 -2.98 11.59
C HIS A 476 13.31 -3.80 12.88
N ASP A 477 14.45 -4.33 13.28
CA ASP A 477 14.59 -5.14 14.48
C ASP A 477 15.16 -4.29 15.61
N PHE A 478 14.54 -4.40 16.78
CA PHE A 478 15.02 -3.79 18.03
C PHE A 478 15.43 -4.91 19.00
N PRO A 479 16.68 -5.39 18.92
CA PRO A 479 17.10 -6.58 19.65
C PRO A 479 17.11 -6.41 21.16
N LYS A 480 17.20 -5.17 21.66
CA LYS A 480 17.22 -4.84 23.10
C LYS A 480 15.82 -4.59 23.69
N VAL A 481 14.76 -4.54 22.87
CA VAL A 481 13.38 -4.33 23.33
C VAL A 481 12.85 -5.60 23.98
N THR A 482 12.51 -5.50 25.26
CA THR A 482 11.93 -6.59 26.07
C THR A 482 10.48 -6.35 26.43
N LEU A 483 10.05 -5.10 26.49
CA LEU A 483 8.67 -4.70 26.73
C LEU A 483 8.10 -3.94 25.53
N CYS A 484 6.95 -4.39 25.06
CA CYS A 484 6.15 -3.64 24.10
C CYS A 484 4.82 -3.24 24.74
N VAL A 485 4.47 -1.97 24.64
CA VAL A 485 3.17 -1.42 25.12
C VAL A 485 2.36 -0.98 23.91
N ILE A 486 1.15 -1.48 23.81
CA ILE A 486 0.21 -1.13 22.74
C ILE A 486 -0.88 -0.24 23.31
N LEU A 487 -0.91 1.00 22.83
CA LEU A 487 -1.92 1.99 23.20
C LEU A 487 -3.04 2.02 22.15
N ASN A 488 -4.26 2.32 22.62
CA ASN A 488 -5.43 2.51 21.76
C ASN A 488 -5.79 1.29 20.88
N ALA A 489 -5.70 0.08 21.43
CA ALA A 489 -6.11 -1.14 20.73
C ALA A 489 -7.61 -1.16 20.39
N ASP A 490 -8.44 -0.59 21.27
CA ASP A 490 -9.90 -0.59 21.16
C ASP A 490 -10.40 0.07 19.87
N SER A 491 -9.72 1.11 19.37
CA SER A 491 -10.09 1.76 18.11
C SER A 491 -10.05 0.82 16.90
N GLY A 492 -9.24 -0.22 16.96
CA GLY A 492 -9.17 -1.26 15.92
C GLY A 492 -10.15 -2.40 16.16
N LEU A 493 -10.31 -2.83 17.41
CA LEU A 493 -11.26 -3.90 17.81
C LEU A 493 -12.70 -3.50 17.53
N LEU A 494 -13.06 -2.25 17.84
CA LEU A 494 -14.41 -1.68 17.66
C LEU A 494 -14.57 -0.96 16.31
N SER A 495 -13.65 -1.14 15.39
CA SER A 495 -13.72 -0.48 14.08
C SER A 495 -14.95 -0.95 13.30
N PRO A 496 -15.77 -0.02 12.74
CA PRO A 496 -16.89 -0.37 11.87
C PRO A 496 -16.45 -0.84 10.48
N GLU A 497 -15.14 -0.84 10.20
CA GLU A 497 -14.61 -1.29 8.92
C GLU A 497 -14.74 -2.82 8.77
N MET A 498 -15.13 -3.30 7.59
CA MET A 498 -15.29 -4.74 7.30
C MET A 498 -14.04 -5.58 7.60
N ASN A 499 -12.87 -4.98 7.55
CA ASN A 499 -11.58 -5.61 7.82
C ASN A 499 -10.90 -5.09 9.10
N GLY A 500 -11.66 -4.47 10.01
CA GLY A 500 -11.11 -3.86 11.24
C GLY A 500 -10.38 -4.88 12.11
N VAL A 501 -11.02 -6.00 12.40
CA VAL A 501 -10.43 -7.10 13.21
C VAL A 501 -9.20 -7.71 12.52
N GLU A 502 -9.24 -7.93 11.21
CA GLU A 502 -8.08 -8.41 10.45
C GLU A 502 -6.89 -7.45 10.61
N LYS A 503 -7.14 -6.16 10.40
CA LYS A 503 -6.11 -5.12 10.48
C LYS A 503 -5.47 -5.01 11.85
N ILE A 504 -6.28 -4.98 12.92
CA ILE A 504 -5.75 -4.88 14.28
C ILE A 504 -4.97 -6.15 14.66
N ALA A 505 -5.45 -7.32 14.31
CA ALA A 505 -4.74 -8.57 14.55
C ALA A 505 -3.38 -8.62 13.84
N GLN A 506 -3.34 -8.20 12.57
CA GLN A 506 -2.09 -8.09 11.81
C GLN A 506 -1.10 -7.17 12.52
N GLN A 507 -1.55 -5.98 12.95
CA GLN A 507 -0.71 -5.01 13.63
C GLN A 507 -0.20 -5.51 14.99
N LEU A 508 -1.08 -6.04 15.84
CA LEU A 508 -0.71 -6.50 17.16
C LEU A 508 0.29 -7.67 17.10
N ILE A 509 0.07 -8.63 16.21
CA ILE A 509 0.97 -9.77 16.03
C ILE A 509 2.31 -9.36 15.40
N GLN A 510 2.32 -8.40 14.47
CA GLN A 510 3.57 -7.91 13.90
C GLN A 510 4.41 -7.10 14.89
N VAL A 511 3.76 -6.22 15.66
CA VAL A 511 4.42 -5.42 16.70
C VAL A 511 4.95 -6.31 17.80
N SER A 512 4.17 -7.31 18.23
CA SER A 512 4.63 -8.29 19.22
C SER A 512 5.88 -9.03 18.77
N GLY A 513 5.99 -9.34 17.48
CA GLY A 513 7.17 -9.98 16.90
C GLY A 513 8.45 -9.13 16.93
N ARG A 514 8.38 -7.84 17.29
CA ARG A 514 9.55 -6.95 17.43
C ARG A 514 10.21 -7.05 18.79
N ALA A 515 9.45 -7.43 19.82
CA ALA A 515 10.00 -7.67 21.16
C ALA A 515 10.62 -9.07 21.27
N GLY A 516 11.65 -9.23 22.11
CA GLY A 516 12.16 -10.51 22.57
C GLY A 516 13.02 -11.30 21.61
N ARG A 517 13.72 -10.66 20.69
CA ARG A 517 14.65 -11.41 19.82
C ARG A 517 15.91 -11.89 20.55
N ASN A 518 16.36 -11.16 21.56
CA ASN A 518 17.55 -11.55 22.35
C ASN A 518 17.21 -12.06 23.77
N ASN A 519 15.96 -11.95 24.23
CA ASN A 519 15.57 -12.33 25.57
C ASN A 519 14.28 -13.16 25.60
N ASN A 520 14.24 -14.23 26.39
CA ASN A 520 13.10 -15.14 26.51
C ASN A 520 11.91 -14.56 27.32
N LEU A 521 12.09 -13.39 27.96
CA LEU A 521 11.13 -12.80 28.90
C LEU A 521 10.34 -11.62 28.30
N ALA A 522 10.34 -11.46 26.98
CA ALA A 522 9.63 -10.35 26.36
C ALA A 522 8.12 -10.42 26.57
N GLN A 523 7.54 -9.28 26.90
CA GLN A 523 6.11 -9.10 27.16
C GLN A 523 5.52 -8.03 26.24
N VAL A 524 4.25 -8.20 25.91
CA VAL A 524 3.47 -7.21 25.16
C VAL A 524 2.22 -6.87 25.97
N ILE A 525 2.16 -5.66 26.49
CA ILE A 525 1.00 -5.14 27.20
C ILE A 525 0.06 -4.47 26.22
N ILE A 526 -1.20 -4.88 26.22
CA ILE A 526 -2.25 -4.30 25.37
C ILE A 526 -3.21 -3.55 26.27
N GLN A 527 -3.17 -2.22 26.28
CA GLN A 527 -4.15 -1.41 27.01
C GLN A 527 -5.51 -1.49 26.29
N THR A 528 -6.55 -1.87 27.02
CA THR A 528 -7.90 -2.03 26.51
C THR A 528 -8.95 -1.83 27.60
N ARG A 529 -10.12 -1.29 27.24
CA ARG A 529 -11.32 -1.27 28.08
C ARG A 529 -12.18 -2.54 27.92
N TYR A 530 -11.79 -3.40 26.96
CA TYR A 530 -12.52 -4.62 26.59
C TYR A 530 -11.65 -5.87 26.71
N PRO A 531 -11.10 -6.20 27.90
CA PRO A 531 -10.16 -7.31 28.07
C PRO A 531 -10.77 -8.69 27.73
N ASN A 532 -12.10 -8.77 27.77
CA ASN A 532 -12.87 -9.98 27.50
C ASN A 532 -13.40 -10.10 26.08
N ASP A 533 -13.05 -9.15 25.18
CA ASP A 533 -13.42 -9.23 23.75
C ASP A 533 -12.95 -10.53 23.10
N GLU A 534 -13.83 -11.19 22.35
CA GLU A 534 -13.57 -12.50 21.76
C GLU A 534 -12.43 -12.48 20.72
N ASN A 535 -12.33 -11.40 19.95
CA ASN A 535 -11.24 -11.25 18.99
C ASN A 535 -9.91 -11.04 19.73
N LEU A 536 -9.92 -10.27 20.82
CA LEU A 536 -8.73 -10.06 21.64
C LEU A 536 -8.27 -11.33 22.33
N LYS A 537 -9.18 -12.19 22.80
CA LYS A 537 -8.85 -13.51 23.34
C LYS A 537 -8.12 -14.38 22.33
N GLN A 538 -8.50 -14.35 21.05
CA GLN A 538 -7.83 -15.07 20.01
C GLN A 538 -6.46 -14.45 19.66
N ILE A 539 -6.40 -13.11 19.53
CA ILE A 539 -5.15 -12.39 19.26
C ILE A 539 -4.11 -12.68 20.37
N LYS A 540 -4.55 -12.77 21.64
CA LYS A 540 -3.71 -13.11 22.81
C LYS A 540 -2.95 -14.42 22.64
N THR A 541 -3.46 -15.37 21.86
CA THR A 541 -2.75 -16.64 21.58
C THR A 541 -1.47 -16.45 20.77
N GLY A 542 -1.31 -15.30 20.09
CA GLY A 542 -0.21 -15.05 19.15
C GLY A 542 -0.33 -15.83 17.84
N ASN A 543 -1.37 -16.63 17.68
CA ASN A 543 -1.59 -17.46 16.49
C ASN A 543 -2.53 -16.75 15.50
N TYR A 544 -1.95 -16.10 14.50
CA TYR A 544 -2.74 -15.38 13.48
C TYR A 544 -3.71 -16.29 12.71
N GLN A 545 -3.38 -17.57 12.50
CA GLN A 545 -4.24 -18.48 11.75
C GLN A 545 -5.62 -18.66 12.41
N LEU A 546 -5.67 -18.71 13.76
CA LEU A 546 -6.93 -18.82 14.51
C LEU A 546 -7.82 -17.58 14.29
N VAL A 547 -7.23 -16.39 14.39
CA VAL A 547 -7.94 -15.13 14.16
C VAL A 547 -8.46 -15.07 12.73
N ALA A 548 -7.62 -15.40 11.75
CA ALA A 548 -7.98 -15.38 10.34
C ALA A 548 -9.10 -16.39 10.01
N ASP A 549 -9.06 -17.57 10.60
CA ASP A 549 -10.09 -18.59 10.40
C ASP A 549 -11.44 -18.14 10.97
N GLN A 550 -11.46 -17.49 12.13
CA GLN A 550 -12.67 -16.89 12.70
C GLN A 550 -13.19 -15.75 11.82
N CYS A 551 -12.32 -14.83 11.39
CA CYS A 551 -12.70 -13.76 10.47
C CYS A 551 -13.29 -14.32 9.17
N LEU A 552 -12.66 -15.33 8.57
CA LEU A 552 -13.18 -15.97 7.37
C LEU A 552 -14.56 -16.59 7.59
N LYS A 553 -14.78 -17.25 8.74
CA LYS A 553 -16.09 -17.82 9.10
C LYS A 553 -17.16 -16.75 9.21
N THR A 554 -16.86 -15.67 9.94
CA THR A 554 -17.77 -14.52 10.13
C THR A 554 -18.06 -13.83 8.79
N ASN A 555 -17.03 -13.54 7.99
CA ASN A 555 -17.19 -12.88 6.69
C ASN A 555 -18.01 -13.73 5.71
N LYS A 556 -17.89 -15.06 5.78
CA LYS A 556 -18.71 -15.97 4.97
C LYS A 556 -20.19 -15.91 5.38
N ALA A 557 -20.46 -15.92 6.67
CA ALA A 557 -21.82 -15.84 7.19
C ALA A 557 -22.51 -14.50 6.84
N LEU A 558 -21.74 -13.40 6.89
CA LEU A 558 -22.23 -12.05 6.56
C LEU A 558 -22.21 -11.75 5.04
N GLY A 559 -21.67 -12.64 4.21
CA GLY A 559 -21.54 -12.41 2.78
C GLY A 559 -20.70 -11.16 2.45
N ILE A 560 -19.65 -10.88 3.20
CA ILE A 560 -18.74 -9.74 2.96
C ILE A 560 -17.38 -10.24 2.41
N PRO A 561 -16.52 -9.35 1.87
CA PRO A 561 -15.21 -9.76 1.36
C PRO A 561 -14.42 -10.61 2.37
N PRO A 562 -13.75 -11.68 1.93
CA PRO A 562 -13.49 -12.08 0.55
C PRO A 562 -14.56 -12.96 -0.11
N TYR A 563 -15.74 -13.14 0.48
CA TYR A 563 -16.81 -14.00 -0.07
C TYR A 563 -17.80 -13.26 -0.97
N SER A 564 -17.71 -11.94 -1.02
CA SER A 564 -18.37 -11.10 -2.02
C SER A 564 -17.37 -10.17 -2.70
N ASN A 565 -17.78 -9.57 -3.79
CA ASN A 565 -16.97 -8.62 -4.56
C ASN A 565 -17.61 -7.25 -4.48
N VAL A 566 -16.81 -6.23 -4.16
CA VAL A 566 -17.31 -4.88 -3.89
C VAL A 566 -16.59 -3.88 -4.79
N SER A 567 -17.36 -2.92 -5.29
CA SER A 567 -16.87 -1.72 -5.95
C SER A 567 -17.55 -0.49 -5.33
N ILE A 568 -16.80 0.57 -5.18
CA ILE A 568 -17.35 1.87 -4.77
C ILE A 568 -17.32 2.79 -5.97
N LEU A 569 -18.47 3.33 -6.35
CA LEU A 569 -18.58 4.44 -7.29
C LEU A 569 -18.56 5.74 -6.50
N ARG A 570 -17.50 6.51 -6.63
CA ARG A 570 -17.33 7.81 -5.97
C ARG A 570 -17.70 8.94 -6.91
N ALA A 571 -18.51 9.88 -6.44
CA ALA A 571 -18.88 11.11 -7.13
C ALA A 571 -18.35 12.33 -6.38
N THR A 572 -17.87 13.33 -7.11
CA THR A 572 -17.31 14.55 -6.54
C THR A 572 -17.75 15.76 -7.37
N SER A 573 -18.30 16.79 -6.72
CA SER A 573 -18.75 18.03 -7.35
C SER A 573 -18.70 19.21 -6.37
N PRO A 574 -18.52 20.44 -6.84
CA PRO A 574 -18.73 21.62 -5.99
C PRO A 574 -20.15 21.69 -5.40
N ASN A 575 -21.16 21.21 -6.13
CA ASN A 575 -22.54 21.16 -5.67
C ASN A 575 -22.87 19.78 -5.10
N PRO A 576 -23.21 19.65 -3.79
CA PRO A 576 -23.55 18.39 -3.15
C PRO A 576 -24.73 17.67 -3.82
N GLN A 577 -25.78 18.42 -4.18
CA GLN A 577 -26.99 17.86 -4.78
C GLN A 577 -26.70 17.18 -6.13
N SER A 578 -25.77 17.73 -6.92
CA SER A 578 -25.36 17.12 -8.18
C SER A 578 -24.69 15.73 -7.98
N CYS A 579 -23.96 15.53 -6.87
CA CYS A 579 -23.41 14.22 -6.54
C CYS A 579 -24.50 13.21 -6.20
N ILE A 580 -25.48 13.62 -5.39
CA ILE A 580 -26.58 12.76 -4.94
C ILE A 580 -27.43 12.34 -6.14
N GLN A 581 -27.93 13.30 -6.91
CA GLN A 581 -28.75 13.03 -8.10
C GLN A 581 -28.04 12.12 -9.13
N PHE A 582 -26.74 12.35 -9.33
CA PHE A 582 -25.94 11.49 -10.21
C PHE A 582 -25.89 10.04 -9.70
N LEU A 583 -25.70 9.82 -8.40
CA LEU A 583 -25.63 8.48 -7.83
C LEU A 583 -27.01 7.82 -7.72
N GLU A 584 -28.08 8.57 -7.48
CA GLU A 584 -29.46 8.09 -7.50
C GLU A 584 -29.82 7.56 -8.90
N LYS A 585 -29.50 8.33 -9.95
CA LYS A 585 -29.71 7.90 -11.34
C LYS A 585 -28.93 6.60 -11.67
N VAL A 586 -27.72 6.41 -11.10
CA VAL A 586 -26.98 5.14 -11.22
C VAL A 586 -27.69 4.02 -10.46
N SER A 587 -28.21 4.29 -9.25
CA SER A 587 -28.96 3.31 -8.47
C SER A 587 -30.18 2.80 -9.24
N GLU A 588 -30.97 3.69 -9.79
CA GLU A 588 -32.16 3.37 -10.61
C GLU A 588 -31.83 2.43 -11.79
N LEU A 589 -30.69 2.64 -12.46
CA LEU A 589 -30.24 1.76 -13.55
C LEU A 589 -29.91 0.34 -13.09
N LEU A 590 -29.61 0.17 -11.80
CA LEU A 590 -29.21 -1.10 -11.23
C LEU A 590 -30.32 -1.80 -10.44
N ASP A 591 -31.41 -1.12 -10.06
CA ASP A 591 -32.47 -1.65 -9.18
C ASP A 591 -33.06 -3.00 -9.64
N ASN A 592 -33.11 -3.24 -10.96
CA ASN A 592 -33.64 -4.46 -11.54
C ASN A 592 -32.55 -5.50 -11.89
N LYS A 593 -31.29 -5.30 -11.47
CA LYS A 593 -30.20 -6.24 -11.77
C LYS A 593 -30.13 -7.33 -10.71
N LYS A 594 -30.51 -8.57 -11.06
CA LYS A 594 -30.33 -9.73 -10.18
C LYS A 594 -28.88 -9.90 -9.76
N ASN A 595 -28.62 -10.33 -8.52
CA ASN A 595 -27.29 -10.56 -7.94
C ASN A 595 -26.40 -9.30 -7.82
N ILE A 596 -27.01 -8.13 -7.80
CA ILE A 596 -26.38 -6.85 -7.43
C ILE A 596 -27.09 -6.30 -6.19
N SER A 597 -26.32 -5.93 -5.20
CA SER A 597 -26.78 -5.19 -4.03
C SER A 597 -26.15 -3.80 -4.06
N ILE A 598 -26.95 -2.79 -3.81
CA ILE A 598 -26.55 -1.39 -3.82
C ILE A 598 -26.79 -0.81 -2.44
N THR A 599 -25.85 0.00 -1.96
CA THR A 599 -25.99 0.76 -0.73
C THR A 599 -25.56 2.20 -0.95
N GLY A 600 -26.42 3.15 -0.65
CA GLY A 600 -26.22 4.57 -0.86
C GLY A 600 -27.28 5.19 -1.80
N PRO A 601 -27.11 6.48 -2.18
CA PRO A 601 -25.92 7.34 -1.99
C PRO A 601 -25.57 7.61 -0.54
N LEU A 602 -24.28 7.42 -0.17
CA LEU A 602 -23.76 7.69 1.14
C LEU A 602 -22.76 8.86 1.10
N PRO A 603 -22.70 9.70 2.15
CA PRO A 603 -21.65 10.70 2.26
C PRO A 603 -20.28 10.03 2.43
N SER A 604 -19.24 10.53 1.76
CA SER A 604 -17.88 10.05 1.95
C SER A 604 -17.21 10.74 3.14
N ILE A 605 -16.26 10.09 3.77
CA ILE A 605 -15.44 10.67 4.84
C ILE A 605 -14.07 11.05 4.27
N PRO A 606 -13.68 12.34 4.29
CA PRO A 606 -14.48 13.54 4.65
C PRO A 606 -15.55 13.86 3.61
N LEU A 607 -16.59 14.57 4.06
CA LEU A 607 -17.69 15.03 3.21
C LEU A 607 -17.24 15.93 2.07
N LYS A 608 -16.21 16.75 2.29
CA LYS A 608 -15.62 17.67 1.30
C LYS A 608 -14.12 17.54 1.21
N ILE A 609 -13.55 17.75 0.04
CA ILE A 609 -12.11 17.95 -0.17
C ILE A 609 -11.89 19.08 -1.17
N LYS A 610 -11.08 20.09 -0.80
CA LYS A 610 -10.78 21.26 -1.67
C LYS A 610 -12.05 21.91 -2.22
N GLY A 611 -13.04 22.12 -1.35
CA GLY A 611 -14.32 22.73 -1.71
C GLY A 611 -15.31 21.84 -2.46
N ASN A 612 -14.96 20.62 -2.81
CA ASN A 612 -15.84 19.69 -3.51
C ASN A 612 -16.49 18.69 -2.56
N SER A 613 -17.80 18.57 -2.62
CA SER A 613 -18.59 17.55 -1.93
C SER A 613 -18.35 16.17 -2.51
N ARG A 614 -18.44 15.16 -1.67
CA ARG A 614 -18.13 13.77 -2.01
C ARG A 614 -19.23 12.83 -1.50
N ASN A 615 -19.77 12.05 -2.40
CA ASN A 615 -20.70 10.97 -2.09
C ASN A 615 -20.24 9.69 -2.80
N HIS A 616 -20.76 8.56 -2.36
CA HIS A 616 -20.43 7.29 -2.98
C HIS A 616 -21.61 6.31 -2.96
N LEU A 617 -21.52 5.34 -3.85
CA LEU A 617 -22.43 4.20 -3.96
C LEU A 617 -21.61 2.94 -3.83
N ILE A 618 -22.00 2.03 -2.95
CA ILE A 618 -21.40 0.70 -2.79
C ILE A 618 -22.17 -0.26 -3.67
N ILE A 619 -21.47 -0.95 -4.57
CA ILE A 619 -22.03 -1.93 -5.49
C ILE A 619 -21.39 -3.29 -5.15
N LYS A 620 -22.20 -4.26 -4.76
CA LYS A 620 -21.76 -5.58 -4.33
C LYS A 620 -22.34 -6.67 -5.20
N SER A 621 -21.57 -7.72 -5.46
CA SER A 621 -21.99 -8.92 -6.18
C SER A 621 -21.30 -10.17 -5.67
N ASP A 622 -21.94 -11.33 -5.81
CA ASP A 622 -21.38 -12.62 -5.41
C ASP A 622 -20.21 -13.05 -6.33
N THR A 623 -20.23 -12.64 -7.60
CA THR A 623 -19.19 -13.00 -8.55
C THR A 623 -18.48 -11.79 -9.15
N LYS A 624 -17.15 -11.88 -9.20
CA LYS A 624 -16.29 -10.84 -9.76
C LYS A 624 -16.54 -10.57 -11.23
N THR A 625 -16.80 -11.64 -11.99
CA THR A 625 -17.09 -11.56 -13.43
C THR A 625 -18.37 -10.78 -13.70
N TYR A 626 -19.42 -11.03 -12.90
CA TYR A 626 -20.69 -10.34 -13.07
C TYR A 626 -20.58 -8.87 -12.64
N LEU A 627 -19.95 -8.58 -11.50
CA LEU A 627 -19.67 -7.22 -11.07
C LEU A 627 -18.97 -6.43 -12.20
N ASN A 628 -17.87 -6.96 -12.75
CA ASN A 628 -17.13 -6.29 -13.82
C ASN A 628 -17.99 -6.05 -15.08
N ARG A 629 -18.87 -6.98 -15.44
CA ARG A 629 -19.80 -6.81 -16.56
C ARG A 629 -20.76 -5.65 -16.31
N VAL A 630 -21.31 -5.57 -15.10
CA VAL A 630 -22.22 -4.48 -14.70
C VAL A 630 -21.48 -3.14 -14.68
N LEU A 631 -20.28 -3.08 -14.13
CA LEU A 631 -19.49 -1.85 -14.12
C LEU A 631 -19.08 -1.40 -15.52
N LYS A 632 -18.83 -2.34 -16.44
CA LYS A 632 -18.60 -2.01 -17.86
C LYS A 632 -19.84 -1.42 -18.52
N PHE A 633 -20.99 -2.00 -18.27
CA PHE A 633 -22.29 -1.44 -18.74
C PHE A 633 -22.47 -0.02 -18.20
N LEU A 634 -22.37 0.18 -16.88
CA LEU A 634 -22.48 1.50 -16.26
C LEU A 634 -21.47 2.51 -16.83
N THR A 635 -20.23 2.09 -17.07
CA THR A 635 -19.20 2.96 -17.65
C THR A 635 -19.64 3.49 -19.01
N ASN A 636 -20.19 2.63 -19.85
CA ASN A 636 -20.64 3.00 -21.20
C ASN A 636 -21.85 3.95 -21.17
N GLU A 637 -22.76 3.73 -20.21
CA GLU A 637 -23.93 4.62 -20.04
C GLU A 637 -23.50 5.99 -19.48
N ILE A 638 -22.82 5.98 -18.33
CA ILE A 638 -22.47 7.19 -17.58
C ILE A 638 -21.59 8.15 -18.39
N GLN A 639 -20.66 7.65 -19.20
CA GLN A 639 -19.74 8.51 -19.95
C GLN A 639 -20.47 9.46 -20.94
N ASN A 640 -21.69 9.12 -21.34
CA ASN A 640 -22.52 9.91 -22.27
C ASN A 640 -23.46 10.86 -21.55
N TRP A 641 -23.55 10.83 -20.23
CA TRP A 641 -24.46 11.67 -19.48
C TRP A 641 -24.01 13.13 -19.41
N PRO A 642 -24.92 14.09 -19.55
CA PRO A 642 -24.61 15.53 -19.42
C PRO A 642 -24.02 15.87 -18.04
N GLU A 643 -24.43 15.17 -16.99
CA GLU A 643 -24.02 15.35 -15.61
C GLU A 643 -22.52 15.15 -15.41
N THR A 644 -21.86 14.34 -16.25
CA THR A 644 -20.40 14.09 -16.18
C THR A 644 -19.55 15.34 -16.46
N LYS A 645 -20.14 16.39 -17.02
CA LYS A 645 -19.48 17.70 -17.15
C LYS A 645 -19.35 18.43 -15.81
N LYS A 646 -20.23 18.13 -14.85
CA LYS A 646 -20.28 18.78 -13.51
C LYS A 646 -19.85 17.86 -12.38
N VAL A 647 -19.96 16.54 -12.55
CA VAL A 647 -19.63 15.52 -11.55
C VAL A 647 -18.43 14.71 -12.02
N LYS A 648 -17.34 14.74 -11.26
CA LYS A 648 -16.21 13.82 -11.45
C LYS A 648 -16.53 12.50 -10.77
N TRP A 649 -16.35 11.41 -11.48
CA TRP A 649 -16.65 10.09 -10.96
C TRP A 649 -15.53 9.09 -11.24
N ALA A 650 -15.38 8.11 -10.35
CA ALA A 650 -14.40 7.02 -10.49
C ALA A 650 -14.82 5.80 -9.68
N TYR A 651 -14.45 4.62 -10.18
CA TYR A 651 -14.57 3.39 -9.41
C TYR A 651 -13.38 3.16 -8.50
N ASP A 652 -13.67 2.54 -7.37
CA ASP A 652 -12.70 1.89 -6.49
C ASP A 652 -13.06 0.40 -6.42
N ILE A 653 -12.37 -0.40 -7.23
CA ILE A 653 -12.60 -1.84 -7.32
C ILE A 653 -11.81 -2.53 -6.22
N ASP A 654 -12.42 -3.49 -5.51
CA ASP A 654 -11.85 -4.14 -4.34
C ASP A 654 -11.29 -3.09 -3.35
N PRO A 655 -12.15 -2.21 -2.82
CA PRO A 655 -11.73 -1.12 -1.95
C PRO A 655 -11.14 -1.67 -0.66
N TYR A 656 -10.07 -1.03 -0.20
CA TYR A 656 -9.48 -1.35 1.11
C TYR A 656 -10.21 -0.64 2.24
N ASP A 657 -10.81 0.51 1.96
CA ASP A 657 -11.57 1.34 2.86
C ASP A 657 -12.91 1.70 2.20
N MET A 658 -13.99 1.56 2.96
CA MET A 658 -15.35 1.79 2.46
C MET A 658 -15.80 3.25 2.61
N SER A 659 -15.04 4.11 3.28
CA SER A 659 -15.36 5.52 3.49
C SER A 659 -15.07 6.42 2.27
#